data_a606c493e9461f58183ac88de3340baa
#
_entry.id   a606c493e9461f58183ac88de3340baa
#
_cell.length_a   1.000
_cell.length_b   1.000
_cell.length_c   1.000
_cell.angle_alpha   90.00
_cell.angle_beta   90.00
_cell.angle_gamma   90.00
#
_symmetry.space_group_name_H-M   'P 1'
#
loop_
_entity.id
_entity.type
_entity.pdbx_description
1 polymer ?
#
loop_
_entity_poly.entity_id
_entity_poly.type
_entity_poly.pdbx_seq_one_letter_code
_entity_poly.pdbx_strand_id
1 'polypeptide(L)'
;MTQGRAIGAARWKWFVFLAFALAFLPAEVSAQTKSAPNPDEGCLGCHGQKDLKSESGRSIFVDAARHKSSVHAPLNCTDCHTDIKEFPHPAHVAKVNCGTCHSEEAADLPKSVHSILGADACTTCHGSAHDAQSAASLLPHVCEECHSEEVKGLLASVHGQAAKRGDPQAPTCESCHGPIHKILATQDPASPVAKKNLPDTCAACHSNPTFLAKHQIPFAHPVEMYKESVHGRAVAAGNQNAATCSDCHGSHAIFEARDPRSKINHWNIPATCGTCHTEIAKTYDASIHGQAVEHGSTDAPVCTDCHGEHVILAPSQPESTVNPARVSTATCGRCHGNKLLDARYNLPADRVPTYADSYHGLAATAGSQTVANCASCHGVHNIFPSSDPRSTVNPANLAHTCGSCHPGAGKDFAIGPVHVLPQSRSEYPVVRWIRQAYWILIPLAIGFMFFHQLLDFLRKYFHKQRFISPHEAEYRLNRNFRIAHWLTMISFPVLVITGFALKFPNSWWAHPLLLWEDRFPLRGTIHRIAAVVLLVSLGYHIVHLIIDKRARSIMAQMTPQLRDLRDLQDMLSYNLGISSSRPTMSEFTYVQKMEYLAFMWGTIVMALSGFLLWFNTLTLRYLPKWVLDAATALHYYEAILATFAILIWHMYSVVFNPDIYPMDRVRVSLAATSENSARVSESADERPKSATSPGHPQQGMDPNRLDEADTAHNGTTVNKKEEH
;
A
#
# COMPACT_ATOMS: atom_id res chain seq x y z
N MET A 1 -40.33 -4.67 6.06
CA MET A 1 -41.08 -5.97 6.18
C MET A 1 -40.74 -6.56 7.52
N THR A 2 -41.79 -6.58 8.33
CA THR A 2 -42.24 -7.57 9.32
C THR A 2 -41.34 -7.71 10.55
N GLN A 3 -41.78 -7.16 11.67
CA GLN A 3 -42.66 -7.69 12.75
C GLN A 3 -41.87 -8.63 13.66
N GLY A 4 -41.96 -8.60 14.95
CA GLY A 4 -42.93 -8.10 15.92
C GLY A 4 -42.54 -8.49 17.33
N ARG A 5 -43.01 -7.66 18.22
CA ARG A 5 -43.82 -7.90 19.43
C ARG A 5 -43.41 -9.01 20.41
N ALA A 6 -43.25 -8.60 21.69
CA ALA A 6 -44.08 -8.93 22.87
C ALA A 6 -43.48 -8.21 24.10
N ILE A 7 -44.07 -7.22 24.78
CA ILE A 7 -45.23 -7.12 25.67
C ILE A 7 -45.20 -8.13 26.84
N GLY A 8 -45.17 -7.60 28.05
CA GLY A 8 -45.54 -8.28 29.28
C GLY A 8 -44.83 -7.72 30.50
N ALA A 9 -45.29 -6.66 31.12
CA ALA A 9 -46.08 -6.59 32.32
C ALA A 9 -45.36 -6.98 33.62
N ALA A 10 -45.08 -5.95 34.43
CA ALA A 10 -45.25 -6.01 35.90
C ALA A 10 -45.21 -4.56 36.46
N ARG A 11 -46.38 -3.92 36.38
CA ARG A 11 -46.75 -2.80 37.29
C ARG A 11 -47.41 -3.44 38.51
N TRP A 12 -47.24 -2.77 39.66
CA TRP A 12 -47.88 -2.97 40.96
C TRP A 12 -47.06 -3.70 42.02
N LYS A 13 -46.48 -2.83 42.85
CA LYS A 13 -46.45 -2.96 44.34
C LYS A 13 -45.45 -1.90 44.87
N TRP A 14 -45.94 -0.73 45.22
CA TRP A 14 -45.36 0.22 46.22
C TRP A 14 -46.32 1.40 46.34
N PHE A 15 -47.52 1.10 46.86
CA PHE A 15 -48.44 2.07 47.43
C PHE A 15 -49.00 1.40 48.68
N VAL A 16 -48.36 1.53 49.78
CA VAL A 16 -48.86 1.43 51.16
C VAL A 16 -47.62 1.59 52.07
N PHE A 17 -47.25 2.79 52.42
CA PHE A 17 -46.49 3.15 53.60
C PHE A 17 -46.34 4.69 53.64
N LEU A 18 -47.47 5.38 53.73
CA LEU A 18 -47.49 6.80 54.03
C LEU A 18 -48.74 7.16 54.80
N ALA A 19 -48.85 6.69 56.05
CA ALA A 19 -49.81 7.19 57.04
C ALA A 19 -49.45 6.54 58.36
N PHE A 20 -48.51 7.07 59.12
CA PHE A 20 -48.43 6.98 60.58
C PHE A 20 -47.11 7.63 61.04
N ALA A 21 -47.01 8.96 61.05
CA ALA A 21 -46.03 9.71 61.85
C ALA A 21 -46.40 11.19 61.86
N LEU A 22 -47.54 11.52 62.41
CA LEU A 22 -47.92 12.89 62.77
C LEU A 22 -48.60 12.80 64.16
N ALA A 23 -47.74 12.83 65.20
CA ALA A 23 -48.04 13.23 66.55
C ALA A 23 -46.82 12.97 67.46
N PHE A 24 -45.94 13.93 67.55
CA PHE A 24 -45.14 14.24 68.73
C PHE A 24 -44.19 15.40 68.33
N LEU A 25 -44.68 16.63 68.48
CA LEU A 25 -43.88 17.81 68.57
C LEU A 25 -43.53 18.02 70.03
N PRO A 26 -42.26 18.02 70.45
CA PRO A 26 -41.87 18.65 71.70
C PRO A 26 -41.75 20.14 71.46
N ALA A 27 -42.34 20.89 72.34
CA ALA A 27 -42.18 22.37 72.42
C ALA A 27 -40.72 22.74 72.51
N GLU A 28 -40.21 23.49 71.50
CA GLU A 28 -38.93 24.12 71.59
C GLU A 28 -39.01 25.20 72.67
N VAL A 29 -38.38 24.89 73.76
CA VAL A 29 -37.90 25.92 74.72
C VAL A 29 -36.72 26.58 74.06
N SER A 30 -36.93 27.83 73.59
CA SER A 30 -35.92 28.68 73.05
C SER A 30 -34.98 29.06 74.20
N ALA A 31 -33.96 28.22 74.44
CA ALA A 31 -32.83 28.61 75.22
C ALA A 31 -31.98 29.53 74.33
N GLN A 32 -32.07 30.82 74.61
CA GLN A 32 -31.07 31.74 74.11
C GLN A 32 -29.70 31.35 74.74
N THR A 33 -28.97 30.48 74.09
CA THR A 33 -27.55 30.31 74.30
C THR A 33 -26.90 31.61 73.88
N LYS A 34 -26.49 32.42 74.85
CA LYS A 34 -25.46 33.44 74.58
C LYS A 34 -24.30 32.71 73.91
N SER A 35 -24.12 32.95 72.64
CA SER A 35 -22.92 32.53 71.94
C SER A 35 -21.71 33.02 72.80
N ALA A 36 -20.80 32.08 73.06
CA ALA A 36 -19.51 32.49 73.63
C ALA A 36 -18.95 33.60 72.73
N PRO A 37 -18.38 34.66 73.31
CA PRO A 37 -17.80 35.71 72.45
C PRO A 37 -16.84 35.05 71.43
N ASN A 38 -17.04 35.37 70.18
CA ASN A 38 -16.17 34.90 69.10
C ASN A 38 -14.75 35.34 69.46
N PRO A 39 -13.80 34.44 69.69
CA PRO A 39 -12.46 34.80 70.13
C PRO A 39 -11.79 35.84 69.19
N ASP A 40 -12.25 35.90 67.92
CA ASP A 40 -11.74 36.84 66.93
C ASP A 40 -12.26 38.28 67.08
N GLU A 41 -13.37 38.53 67.82
CA GLU A 41 -13.89 39.86 68.05
C GLU A 41 -12.86 40.70 68.81
N GLY A 42 -12.12 40.10 69.73
CA GLY A 42 -11.02 40.76 70.45
C GLY A 42 -9.87 41.23 69.56
N CYS A 43 -9.47 40.39 68.62
CA CYS A 43 -8.43 40.67 67.64
C CYS A 43 -8.86 41.78 66.67
N LEU A 44 -10.07 41.66 66.10
CA LEU A 44 -10.64 42.60 65.14
C LEU A 44 -10.96 43.95 65.73
N GLY A 45 -11.12 44.07 67.11
CA GLY A 45 -11.25 45.34 67.82
C GLY A 45 -10.08 46.32 67.56
N CYS A 46 -8.86 45.75 67.38
CA CYS A 46 -7.68 46.54 67.03
C CYS A 46 -7.36 46.34 65.52
N HIS A 47 -7.20 45.09 65.03
CA HIS A 47 -6.77 44.85 63.70
C HIS A 47 -7.85 45.13 62.62
N GLY A 48 -9.07 45.42 63.01
CA GLY A 48 -10.13 45.91 62.09
C GLY A 48 -10.03 47.43 61.82
N GLN A 49 -9.11 48.13 62.40
CA GLN A 49 -8.90 49.57 62.18
C GLN A 49 -7.95 49.81 61.00
N LYS A 50 -8.42 50.58 60.00
CA LYS A 50 -7.67 50.78 58.74
C LYS A 50 -6.35 51.50 58.90
N ASP A 51 -6.23 52.31 59.93
CA ASP A 51 -5.02 53.13 60.18
C ASP A 51 -4.00 52.41 61.06
N LEU A 52 -4.30 51.19 61.52
CA LEU A 52 -3.41 50.46 62.43
C LEU A 52 -2.13 50.04 61.72
N LYS A 53 -0.98 50.46 62.32
CA LYS A 53 0.34 50.13 61.78
C LYS A 53 1.21 49.49 62.85
N SER A 54 2.10 48.61 62.43
CA SER A 54 3.18 48.11 63.28
C SER A 54 4.21 49.15 63.56
N GLU A 55 5.11 48.90 64.48
CA GLU A 55 6.27 49.80 64.85
C GLU A 55 7.13 50.09 63.58
N SER A 56 7.19 49.21 62.66
CA SER A 56 7.90 49.38 61.35
C SER A 56 7.10 50.18 60.29
N GLY A 57 5.90 50.70 60.66
CA GLY A 57 5.04 51.48 59.79
C GLY A 57 4.21 50.63 58.76
N ARG A 58 4.32 49.32 58.81
CA ARG A 58 3.53 48.38 57.92
C ARG A 58 2.09 48.33 58.46
N SER A 59 1.11 48.38 57.55
CA SER A 59 -0.29 48.16 57.89
C SER A 59 -0.48 46.73 58.42
N ILE A 60 -1.15 46.63 59.59
CA ILE A 60 -1.56 45.35 60.19
C ILE A 60 -3.10 45.24 60.23
N PHE A 61 -3.76 45.98 59.36
CA PHE A 61 -5.20 45.98 59.21
C PHE A 61 -5.64 44.63 58.58
N VAL A 62 -6.68 44.05 59.16
CA VAL A 62 -7.36 42.85 58.62
C VAL A 62 -8.79 43.23 58.25
N ASP A 63 -9.15 43.08 56.99
CA ASP A 63 -10.51 43.28 56.50
C ASP A 63 -11.40 42.07 56.90
N ALA A 64 -12.23 42.28 57.93
CA ALA A 64 -13.10 41.26 58.50
C ALA A 64 -14.09 40.68 57.43
N ALA A 65 -14.53 41.49 56.46
CA ALA A 65 -15.42 41.03 55.38
C ALA A 65 -14.68 40.15 54.41
N ARG A 66 -13.46 40.47 54.03
CA ARG A 66 -12.60 39.65 53.15
C ARG A 66 -12.21 38.35 53.86
N HIS A 67 -11.82 38.39 55.14
CA HIS A 67 -11.52 37.17 55.90
C HIS A 67 -12.74 36.25 55.97
N LYS A 68 -13.93 36.75 56.18
CA LYS A 68 -15.18 35.98 56.20
C LYS A 68 -15.52 35.36 54.83
N SER A 69 -15.03 35.91 53.73
CA SER A 69 -15.21 35.39 52.41
C SER A 69 -14.02 34.52 51.92
N SER A 70 -12.97 34.40 52.72
CA SER A 70 -11.78 33.59 52.38
C SER A 70 -12.02 32.11 52.63
N VAL A 71 -11.18 31.25 52.04
CA VAL A 71 -11.18 29.80 52.31
C VAL A 71 -10.84 29.46 53.77
N HIS A 72 -10.23 30.41 54.52
CA HIS A 72 -9.90 30.27 55.94
C HIS A 72 -10.95 30.85 56.87
N ALA A 73 -12.10 31.31 56.39
CA ALA A 73 -13.20 31.85 57.21
C ALA A 73 -13.63 30.97 58.39
N PRO A 74 -13.55 29.60 58.33
CA PRO A 74 -13.89 28.75 59.47
C PRO A 74 -12.85 28.72 60.60
N LEU A 75 -11.63 29.25 60.36
CA LEU A 75 -10.51 29.22 61.32
C LEU A 75 -10.53 30.45 62.21
N ASN A 76 -10.11 30.28 63.47
CA ASN A 76 -9.88 31.41 64.38
C ASN A 76 -8.49 32.06 64.18
N CYS A 77 -8.32 33.31 64.52
CA CYS A 77 -7.04 34.01 64.38
C CYS A 77 -5.88 33.24 65.04
N THR A 78 -6.12 32.63 66.21
CA THR A 78 -5.15 31.86 66.98
C THR A 78 -4.83 30.51 66.46
N ASP A 79 -5.60 29.99 65.48
CA ASP A 79 -5.27 28.70 64.75
C ASP A 79 -4.03 28.88 63.91
N CYS A 80 -3.80 30.09 63.38
CA CYS A 80 -2.61 30.47 62.63
C CYS A 80 -1.57 31.19 63.47
N HIS A 81 -2.00 32.15 64.32
CA HIS A 81 -1.15 32.90 65.19
C HIS A 81 -1.01 32.19 66.54
N THR A 82 -0.38 31.02 66.54
CA THR A 82 -0.32 30.10 67.68
C THR A 82 0.53 30.57 68.84
N ASP A 83 1.37 31.56 68.63
CA ASP A 83 2.22 32.18 69.60
C ASP A 83 1.49 33.27 70.47
N ILE A 84 0.33 33.75 70.06
CA ILE A 84 -0.48 34.73 70.79
C ILE A 84 -1.28 33.99 71.85
N LYS A 85 -0.92 34.30 73.14
CA LYS A 85 -1.55 33.68 74.31
C LYS A 85 -2.34 34.65 75.15
N GLU A 86 -2.08 35.97 75.01
CA GLU A 86 -2.67 37.02 75.80
C GLU A 86 -2.90 38.30 75.00
N PHE A 87 -3.82 39.15 75.45
CA PHE A 87 -4.19 40.41 74.83
C PHE A 87 -4.04 41.56 75.83
N PRO A 88 -3.34 42.66 75.48
CA PRO A 88 -2.59 42.89 74.27
C PRO A 88 -1.35 41.98 74.20
N HIS A 89 -0.98 41.55 72.96
CA HIS A 89 0.18 40.70 72.70
C HIS A 89 1.45 41.48 72.41
N PRO A 90 2.67 40.94 72.55
CA PRO A 90 3.91 41.57 72.15
C PRO A 90 3.93 42.06 70.71
N ALA A 91 4.69 43.17 70.49
CA ALA A 91 4.79 43.75 69.12
C ALA A 91 5.36 42.83 68.06
N HIS A 92 6.16 41.84 68.46
CA HIS A 92 6.72 40.83 67.56
C HIS A 92 5.96 39.53 67.68
N VAL A 93 5.26 39.19 66.62
CA VAL A 93 4.53 37.90 66.41
C VAL A 93 5.32 37.02 65.44
N ALA A 94 5.40 35.73 65.71
CA ALA A 94 6.08 34.82 64.87
C ALA A 94 5.41 34.75 63.44
N LYS A 95 6.23 34.61 62.44
CA LYS A 95 5.69 34.42 61.07
C LYS A 95 4.89 33.07 60.99
N VAL A 96 3.65 33.13 60.52
CA VAL A 96 2.78 31.96 60.39
C VAL A 96 3.43 30.93 59.48
N ASN A 97 3.44 29.68 59.91
CA ASN A 97 3.91 28.55 59.13
C ASN A 97 2.72 27.83 58.45
N CYS A 98 2.49 28.08 57.17
CA CYS A 98 1.42 27.46 56.40
C CYS A 98 1.55 25.95 56.37
N GLY A 99 2.79 25.42 56.41
CA GLY A 99 3.07 23.95 56.35
C GLY A 99 2.60 23.18 57.59
N THR A 100 2.13 23.86 58.66
CA THR A 100 1.50 23.18 59.79
C THR A 100 0.20 22.47 59.41
N CYS A 101 -0.57 23.07 58.48
CA CYS A 101 -1.80 22.50 57.94
C CYS A 101 -1.63 22.01 56.48
N HIS A 102 -0.82 22.71 55.66
CA HIS A 102 -0.53 22.43 54.26
C HIS A 102 0.83 21.72 54.14
N SER A 103 0.95 20.56 54.80
CA SER A 103 2.24 19.85 54.93
C SER A 103 2.73 19.25 53.62
N GLU A 104 1.83 18.81 52.72
CA GLU A 104 2.18 18.22 51.43
C GLU A 104 2.71 19.30 50.48
N GLU A 105 2.00 20.42 50.36
CA GLU A 105 2.38 21.55 49.52
C GLU A 105 3.71 22.16 50.00
N ALA A 106 3.88 22.30 51.32
CA ALA A 106 5.10 22.79 51.92
C ALA A 106 6.30 21.85 51.72
N ALA A 107 6.09 20.55 51.64
CA ALA A 107 7.11 19.54 51.33
C ALA A 107 7.48 19.48 49.85
N ASP A 108 6.55 19.81 48.95
CA ASP A 108 6.75 19.75 47.51
C ASP A 108 7.32 21.04 46.91
N LEU A 109 6.95 22.20 47.46
CA LEU A 109 7.40 23.49 46.96
C LEU A 109 8.93 23.67 46.90
N PRO A 110 9.74 23.19 47.87
CA PRO A 110 11.20 23.21 47.75
C PRO A 110 11.79 22.42 46.58
N LYS A 111 11.04 21.47 46.02
CA LYS A 111 11.43 20.66 44.86
C LYS A 111 10.98 21.30 43.54
N SER A 112 10.12 22.32 43.62
CA SER A 112 9.58 23.06 42.49
C SER A 112 10.55 24.10 41.96
N VAL A 113 10.39 24.48 40.67
CA VAL A 113 11.06 25.66 40.09
C VAL A 113 10.73 26.96 40.87
N HIS A 114 9.58 27.00 41.55
CA HIS A 114 9.13 28.13 42.35
C HIS A 114 9.78 28.21 43.74
N SER A 115 10.64 27.25 44.12
CA SER A 115 11.45 27.31 45.34
C SER A 115 12.32 28.58 45.46
N ILE A 116 12.62 29.21 44.30
CA ILE A 116 13.34 30.49 44.23
C ILE A 116 12.63 31.63 44.95
N LEU A 117 11.31 31.55 45.17
CA LEU A 117 10.53 32.54 45.89
C LEU A 117 10.80 32.50 47.41
N GLY A 118 11.44 31.46 47.92
CA GLY A 118 11.87 31.33 49.31
C GLY A 118 10.72 31.35 50.31
N ALA A 119 10.91 32.10 51.42
CA ALA A 119 9.96 32.14 52.52
C ALA A 119 8.61 32.83 52.21
N ASP A 120 8.54 33.55 51.09
CA ASP A 120 7.34 34.26 50.65
C ASP A 120 6.57 33.58 49.57
N ALA A 121 7.01 32.38 49.19
CA ALA A 121 6.43 31.62 48.08
C ALA A 121 4.91 31.42 48.19
N CYS A 122 4.39 31.07 49.37
CA CYS A 122 2.95 30.88 49.57
C CYS A 122 2.18 32.17 49.29
N THR A 123 2.62 33.27 49.91
CA THR A 123 1.93 34.58 49.83
C THR A 123 2.11 35.29 48.51
N THR A 124 3.15 34.96 47.74
CA THR A 124 3.36 35.50 46.39
C THR A 124 2.25 35.06 45.44
N CYS A 125 1.80 33.78 45.53
CA CYS A 125 0.73 33.28 44.72
C CYS A 125 -0.66 33.40 45.35
N HIS A 126 -0.79 33.12 46.65
CA HIS A 126 -2.07 33.10 47.33
C HIS A 126 -2.48 34.43 47.96
N GLY A 127 -1.60 35.42 47.94
CA GLY A 127 -1.84 36.69 48.63
C GLY A 127 -1.79 36.54 50.14
N SER A 128 -2.55 37.37 50.83
CA SER A 128 -2.67 37.32 52.34
C SER A 128 -3.56 36.12 52.73
N ALA A 129 -3.14 35.37 53.74
CA ALA A 129 -3.98 34.27 54.28
C ALA A 129 -5.35 34.76 54.78
N HIS A 130 -5.48 36.07 55.12
CA HIS A 130 -6.72 36.68 55.60
C HIS A 130 -7.78 36.82 54.46
N ASP A 131 -7.39 36.82 53.18
CA ASP A 131 -8.28 36.96 52.02
C ASP A 131 -8.01 35.92 50.95
N ALA A 132 -7.36 34.80 51.31
CA ALA A 132 -7.05 33.73 50.42
C ALA A 132 -8.30 33.16 49.72
N GLN A 133 -8.25 33.09 48.40
CA GLN A 133 -9.31 32.56 47.56
C GLN A 133 -9.07 31.07 47.21
N SER A 134 -10.11 30.39 46.73
CA SER A 134 -9.96 29.02 46.26
C SER A 134 -8.98 28.95 45.10
N ALA A 135 -8.23 27.84 44.99
CA ALA A 135 -7.28 27.62 43.91
C ALA A 135 -7.93 27.78 42.53
N ALA A 136 -9.18 27.33 42.38
CA ALA A 136 -9.94 27.43 41.11
C ALA A 136 -10.20 28.88 40.68
N SER A 137 -10.31 29.83 41.64
CA SER A 137 -10.52 31.25 41.32
C SER A 137 -9.22 32.02 41.04
N LEU A 138 -8.08 31.47 41.39
CA LEU A 138 -6.77 32.09 41.16
C LEU A 138 -6.23 31.82 39.74
N LEU A 139 -6.55 30.66 39.18
CA LEU A 139 -6.04 30.27 37.87
C LEU A 139 -6.89 30.86 36.71
N PRO A 140 -6.26 31.30 35.60
CA PRO A 140 -4.82 31.40 35.34
C PRO A 140 -4.18 32.73 35.78
N HIS A 141 -4.94 33.64 36.40
CA HIS A 141 -4.55 35.04 36.63
C HIS A 141 -3.30 35.21 37.53
N VAL A 142 -3.17 34.36 38.54
CA VAL A 142 -1.97 34.44 39.43
C VAL A 142 -0.68 34.09 38.67
N CYS A 143 -0.76 33.23 37.68
CA CYS A 143 0.41 32.88 36.86
C CYS A 143 0.78 33.99 35.87
N GLU A 144 -0.21 34.80 35.44
CA GLU A 144 -0.06 35.89 34.47
C GLU A 144 0.88 36.99 34.96
N GLU A 145 0.95 37.22 36.29
CA GLU A 145 1.82 38.24 36.86
C GLU A 145 3.30 38.03 36.51
N CYS A 146 3.74 36.79 36.38
CA CYS A 146 5.12 36.43 36.02
C CYS A 146 5.23 35.76 34.64
N HIS A 147 4.21 35.03 34.18
CA HIS A 147 4.16 34.26 32.96
C HIS A 147 3.15 34.83 31.95
N SER A 148 3.21 36.16 31.74
CA SER A 148 2.20 36.88 30.94
C SER A 148 2.10 36.40 29.49
N GLU A 149 3.20 36.06 28.83
CA GLU A 149 3.20 35.60 27.42
C GLU A 149 2.67 34.18 27.32
N GLU A 150 3.00 33.29 28.25
CA GLU A 150 2.50 31.93 28.30
C GLU A 150 0.98 31.89 28.54
N VAL A 151 0.50 32.68 29.50
CA VAL A 151 -0.94 32.78 29.79
C VAL A 151 -1.69 33.41 28.63
N LYS A 152 -1.18 34.46 28.02
CA LYS A 152 -1.76 35.08 26.82
C LYS A 152 -1.81 34.08 25.65
N GLY A 153 -0.72 33.32 25.46
CA GLY A 153 -0.67 32.25 24.45
C GLY A 153 -1.72 31.18 24.72
N LEU A 154 -1.80 30.70 25.97
CA LEU A 154 -2.79 29.67 26.35
C LEU A 154 -4.23 30.17 26.14
N LEU A 155 -4.56 31.38 26.60
CA LEU A 155 -5.91 31.95 26.46
C LEU A 155 -6.31 32.16 25.00
N ALA A 156 -5.36 32.42 24.10
CA ALA A 156 -5.58 32.53 22.68
C ALA A 156 -5.70 31.17 21.98
N SER A 157 -5.18 30.11 22.60
CA SER A 157 -5.11 28.75 22.02
C SER A 157 -6.48 28.04 21.93
N VAL A 158 -6.53 26.91 21.23
CA VAL A 158 -7.71 26.03 21.22
C VAL A 158 -8.10 25.56 22.62
N HIS A 159 -7.12 25.32 23.49
CA HIS A 159 -7.33 24.91 24.86
C HIS A 159 -7.96 26.03 25.70
N GLY A 160 -7.41 27.24 25.64
CA GLY A 160 -7.95 28.39 26.36
C GLY A 160 -9.34 28.81 25.84
N GLN A 161 -9.57 28.70 24.55
CA GLN A 161 -10.89 28.94 23.98
C GLN A 161 -11.92 27.89 24.41
N ALA A 162 -11.52 26.62 24.57
CA ALA A 162 -12.38 25.59 25.15
C ALA A 162 -12.73 25.91 26.60
N ALA A 163 -11.74 26.28 27.42
CA ALA A 163 -11.95 26.72 28.80
C ALA A 163 -12.92 27.90 28.89
N LYS A 164 -12.75 28.90 28.02
CA LYS A 164 -13.64 30.09 27.96
C LYS A 164 -15.09 29.73 27.61
N ARG A 165 -15.29 28.68 26.84
CA ARG A 165 -16.65 28.15 26.53
C ARG A 165 -17.23 27.29 27.67
N GLY A 166 -16.50 27.12 28.78
CA GLY A 166 -16.92 26.34 29.92
C GLY A 166 -16.77 24.82 29.73
N ASP A 167 -15.88 24.36 28.84
CA ASP A 167 -15.61 22.94 28.67
C ASP A 167 -14.86 22.39 29.90
N PRO A 168 -15.44 21.48 30.69
CA PRO A 168 -14.80 20.98 31.91
C PRO A 168 -13.59 20.07 31.61
N GLN A 169 -13.39 19.68 30.35
CA GLN A 169 -12.26 18.86 29.91
C GLN A 169 -11.12 19.72 29.31
N ALA A 170 -11.29 21.03 29.27
CA ALA A 170 -10.22 21.92 28.80
C ALA A 170 -9.02 21.86 29.81
N PRO A 171 -7.78 21.69 29.29
CA PRO A 171 -6.63 21.59 30.17
C PRO A 171 -6.31 22.92 30.86
N THR A 172 -5.84 22.83 32.10
CA THR A 172 -5.26 23.92 32.87
C THR A 172 -3.73 23.82 32.83
N CYS A 173 -3.05 24.78 33.52
CA CYS A 173 -1.58 24.73 33.66
C CYS A 173 -1.12 23.38 34.25
N GLU A 174 -1.83 22.89 35.28
CA GLU A 174 -1.51 21.63 35.96
C GLU A 174 -1.67 20.40 35.07
N SER A 175 -2.57 20.43 34.11
CA SER A 175 -2.81 19.29 33.21
C SER A 175 -1.57 18.92 32.39
N CYS A 176 -0.70 19.92 32.17
CA CYS A 176 0.54 19.73 31.42
C CYS A 176 1.78 19.75 32.35
N HIS A 177 1.83 20.69 33.29
CA HIS A 177 3.02 20.93 34.14
C HIS A 177 3.04 20.08 35.42
N GLY A 178 1.95 19.38 35.71
CA GLY A 178 1.76 18.66 36.97
C GLY A 178 1.32 19.58 38.13
N PRO A 179 1.29 19.06 39.35
CA PRO A 179 0.81 19.81 40.54
C PRO A 179 1.55 21.13 40.69
N ILE A 180 0.83 22.24 40.94
CA ILE A 180 1.37 23.59 40.94
C ILE A 180 2.50 23.74 41.95
N HIS A 181 2.40 23.13 43.14
CA HIS A 181 3.42 23.19 44.17
C HIS A 181 4.66 22.34 43.88
N LYS A 182 4.63 21.52 42.78
CA LYS A 182 5.72 20.61 42.37
C LYS A 182 6.08 20.75 40.91
N ILE A 183 5.94 21.92 40.32
CA ILE A 183 6.32 22.15 38.94
C ILE A 183 7.82 21.99 38.79
N LEU A 184 8.23 21.05 37.95
CA LEU A 184 9.64 20.75 37.65
C LEU A 184 10.11 21.50 36.41
N ALA A 185 11.40 21.79 36.34
CA ALA A 185 12.02 22.35 35.14
C ALA A 185 11.80 21.44 33.93
N THR A 186 11.71 22.02 32.72
CA THR A 186 11.51 21.25 31.47
C THR A 186 12.66 20.29 31.19
N GLN A 187 13.84 20.54 31.74
CA GLN A 187 15.03 19.68 31.61
C GLN A 187 15.07 18.56 32.66
N ASP A 188 14.24 18.64 33.71
CA ASP A 188 14.17 17.57 34.69
C ASP A 188 13.53 16.32 34.07
N PRO A 189 14.21 15.17 34.14
CA PRO A 189 13.65 13.91 33.55
C PRO A 189 12.29 13.48 34.14
N ALA A 190 11.95 13.95 35.35
CA ALA A 190 10.68 13.67 36.01
C ALA A 190 9.57 14.66 35.62
N SER A 191 9.92 15.76 34.95
CA SER A 191 8.93 16.77 34.53
C SER A 191 7.96 16.18 33.48
N PRO A 192 6.63 16.36 33.65
CA PRO A 192 5.66 15.93 32.63
C PRO A 192 5.88 16.60 31.27
N VAL A 193 6.45 17.80 31.25
CA VAL A 193 6.77 18.56 30.03
C VAL A 193 8.22 18.36 29.56
N ALA A 194 8.98 17.46 30.22
CA ALA A 194 10.26 17.04 29.68
C ALA A 194 10.06 16.39 28.30
N LYS A 195 10.99 16.64 27.42
CA LYS A 195 10.87 16.22 25.99
C LYS A 195 10.48 14.77 25.81
N LYS A 196 11.04 13.89 26.65
CA LYS A 196 10.74 12.43 26.62
C LYS A 196 9.33 12.13 27.11
N ASN A 197 8.80 12.87 28.06
CA ASN A 197 7.52 12.59 28.71
C ASN A 197 6.35 13.34 28.04
N LEU A 198 6.64 14.39 27.27
CA LEU A 198 5.63 15.24 26.66
C LEU A 198 4.61 14.49 25.78
N PRO A 199 4.99 13.47 25.00
CA PRO A 199 4.00 12.68 24.25
C PRO A 199 2.99 11.98 25.17
N ASP A 200 3.41 11.49 26.34
CA ASP A 200 2.51 10.83 27.29
C ASP A 200 1.61 11.82 27.99
N THR A 201 2.11 13.04 28.28
CA THR A 201 1.31 14.13 28.79
C THR A 201 0.17 14.52 27.85
N CYS A 202 0.46 14.63 26.53
CA CYS A 202 -0.57 14.89 25.54
C CYS A 202 -1.52 13.67 25.38
N ALA A 203 -1.00 12.46 25.50
CA ALA A 203 -1.75 11.21 25.38
C ALA A 203 -2.88 11.08 26.40
N ALA A 204 -2.73 11.70 27.58
CA ALA A 204 -3.77 11.64 28.62
C ALA A 204 -5.17 12.00 28.11
N CYS A 205 -5.24 12.92 27.14
CA CYS A 205 -6.48 13.27 26.44
C CYS A 205 -6.48 12.79 24.99
N HIS A 206 -5.39 13.02 24.24
CA HIS A 206 -5.31 12.80 22.81
C HIS A 206 -5.11 11.33 22.37
N SER A 207 -5.09 10.37 23.31
CA SER A 207 -5.20 8.94 23.03
C SER A 207 -6.57 8.36 23.38
N ASN A 208 -7.50 9.17 23.91
CA ASN A 208 -8.82 8.72 24.29
C ASN A 208 -9.82 8.86 23.13
N PRO A 209 -10.30 7.76 22.51
CA PRO A 209 -11.18 7.84 21.36
C PRO A 209 -12.50 8.58 21.62
N THR A 210 -13.04 8.47 22.84
CA THR A 210 -14.28 9.17 23.22
C THR A 210 -14.05 10.68 23.31
N PHE A 211 -12.91 11.09 23.85
CA PHE A 211 -12.49 12.49 23.90
C PHE A 211 -12.28 13.04 22.47
N LEU A 212 -11.55 12.31 21.63
CA LEU A 212 -11.27 12.72 20.25
C LEU A 212 -12.57 12.88 19.44
N ALA A 213 -13.50 11.95 19.57
CA ALA A 213 -14.80 12.01 18.89
C ALA A 213 -15.65 13.19 19.39
N LYS A 214 -15.71 13.41 20.71
CA LYS A 214 -16.46 14.52 21.32
C LYS A 214 -15.97 15.88 20.83
N HIS A 215 -14.66 16.04 20.71
CA HIS A 215 -14.02 17.30 20.28
C HIS A 215 -13.77 17.38 18.78
N GLN A 216 -14.27 16.40 17.99
CA GLN A 216 -14.15 16.34 16.52
C GLN A 216 -12.69 16.43 16.03
N ILE A 217 -11.78 15.81 16.77
CA ILE A 217 -10.37 15.72 16.39
C ILE A 217 -10.26 14.68 15.27
N PRO A 218 -9.71 15.00 14.08
CA PRO A 218 -9.82 14.16 12.88
C PRO A 218 -8.94 12.90 12.91
N PHE A 219 -8.04 12.78 13.88
CA PHE A 219 -7.13 11.64 13.99
C PHE A 219 -7.57 10.70 15.10
N ALA A 220 -7.65 9.42 14.81
CA ALA A 220 -8.08 8.41 15.79
C ALA A 220 -7.00 8.12 16.86
N HIS A 221 -5.73 8.16 16.50
CA HIS A 221 -4.60 7.77 17.36
C HIS A 221 -3.35 8.63 17.11
N PRO A 222 -3.40 9.97 17.26
CA PRO A 222 -2.30 10.85 16.85
C PRO A 222 -1.02 10.62 17.65
N VAL A 223 -1.12 10.27 18.92
CA VAL A 223 0.06 10.05 19.77
C VAL A 223 0.72 8.71 19.47
N GLU A 224 -0.05 7.65 19.28
CA GLU A 224 0.43 6.33 18.87
C GLU A 224 1.12 6.41 17.51
N MET A 225 0.51 7.10 16.56
CA MET A 225 1.10 7.36 15.24
C MET A 225 2.43 8.13 15.36
N TYR A 226 2.48 9.14 16.21
CA TYR A 226 3.71 9.88 16.47
C TYR A 226 4.79 8.98 17.07
N LYS A 227 4.46 8.13 18.05
CA LYS A 227 5.41 7.20 18.69
C LYS A 227 6.05 6.24 17.68
N GLU A 228 5.34 5.87 16.63
CA GLU A 228 5.85 5.03 15.53
C GLU A 228 6.72 5.80 14.54
N SER A 229 6.68 7.12 14.54
CA SER A 229 7.44 7.97 13.63
C SER A 229 8.95 7.95 13.92
N VAL A 230 9.76 8.46 12.97
CA VAL A 230 11.21 8.65 13.19
C VAL A 230 11.48 9.61 14.35
N HIS A 231 10.65 10.64 14.51
CA HIS A 231 10.77 11.61 15.61
C HIS A 231 10.42 10.97 16.95
N GLY A 232 9.28 10.28 17.05
CA GLY A 232 8.85 9.64 18.29
C GLY A 232 9.85 8.58 18.77
N ARG A 233 10.35 7.75 17.84
CA ARG A 233 11.41 6.77 18.18
C ARG A 233 12.70 7.41 18.62
N ALA A 234 13.10 8.50 17.99
CA ALA A 234 14.31 9.24 18.39
C ALA A 234 14.16 9.89 19.78
N VAL A 235 13.00 10.46 20.09
CA VAL A 235 12.69 11.00 21.43
C VAL A 235 12.70 9.89 22.48
N ALA A 236 12.07 8.76 22.20
CA ALA A 236 12.06 7.59 23.10
C ALA A 236 13.48 7.06 23.36
N ALA A 237 14.38 7.14 22.37
CA ALA A 237 15.80 6.81 22.50
C ALA A 237 16.62 7.89 23.24
N GLY A 238 16.01 8.99 23.68
CA GLY A 238 16.66 10.06 24.44
C GLY A 238 17.29 11.18 23.62
N ASN A 239 17.02 11.24 22.30
CA ASN A 239 17.53 12.32 21.45
C ASN A 239 16.80 13.64 21.77
N GLN A 240 17.51 14.58 22.37
CA GLN A 240 17.00 15.92 22.77
C GLN A 240 16.73 16.84 21.55
N ASN A 241 17.28 16.53 20.37
CA ASN A 241 17.10 17.33 19.16
C ASN A 241 15.92 16.83 18.29
N ALA A 242 15.34 15.67 18.60
CA ALA A 242 14.19 15.16 17.86
C ALA A 242 12.92 15.97 18.19
N ALA A 243 12.08 16.20 17.19
CA ALA A 243 10.85 16.98 17.37
C ALA A 243 9.81 16.23 18.21
N THR A 244 9.09 16.98 19.07
CA THR A 244 7.95 16.52 19.86
C THR A 244 6.67 17.25 19.45
N CYS A 245 5.56 16.96 20.11
CA CYS A 245 4.27 17.59 19.83
C CYS A 245 4.36 19.13 19.84
N SER A 246 5.04 19.72 20.83
CA SER A 246 5.17 21.17 20.98
C SER A 246 6.04 21.82 19.89
N ASP A 247 6.98 21.09 19.30
CA ASP A 247 7.84 21.65 18.26
C ASP A 247 7.02 21.95 16.99
N CYS A 248 6.03 21.09 16.70
CA CYS A 248 5.14 21.25 15.55
C CYS A 248 3.90 22.08 15.88
N HIS A 249 3.24 21.82 17.01
CA HIS A 249 1.95 22.45 17.35
C HIS A 249 2.08 23.74 18.15
N GLY A 250 3.25 24.03 18.72
CA GLY A 250 3.44 25.02 19.74
C GLY A 250 3.19 24.47 21.16
N SER A 251 3.57 25.22 22.19
CA SER A 251 3.40 24.81 23.60
C SER A 251 2.17 25.45 24.24
N HIS A 252 2.14 26.77 24.35
CA HIS A 252 1.02 27.50 24.94
C HIS A 252 0.06 28.06 23.90
N ALA A 253 0.58 28.58 22.79
CA ALA A 253 -0.20 29.11 21.66
C ALA A 253 -0.48 28.02 20.60
N ILE A 254 -1.29 27.03 20.97
CA ILE A 254 -1.69 25.93 20.07
C ILE A 254 -2.96 26.34 19.32
N PHE A 255 -2.86 26.50 18.00
CA PHE A 255 -3.96 26.93 17.13
C PHE A 255 -4.45 25.79 16.23
N GLU A 256 -5.70 25.88 15.77
CA GLU A 256 -6.23 24.99 14.73
C GLU A 256 -5.40 25.10 13.44
N ALA A 257 -5.30 24.00 12.69
CA ALA A 257 -4.52 23.98 11.44
C ALA A 257 -4.95 25.07 10.43
N ARG A 258 -6.24 25.46 10.44
CA ARG A 258 -6.76 26.51 9.56
C ARG A 258 -6.45 27.94 10.02
N ASP A 259 -6.03 28.14 11.26
CA ASP A 259 -5.63 29.45 11.76
C ASP A 259 -4.29 29.87 11.15
N PRO A 260 -4.17 31.07 10.53
CA PRO A 260 -2.91 31.53 9.94
C PRO A 260 -1.74 31.61 10.91
N ARG A 261 -1.99 31.71 12.22
CA ARG A 261 -0.97 31.72 13.27
C ARG A 261 -0.47 30.33 13.63
N SER A 262 -1.18 29.30 13.26
CA SER A 262 -0.82 27.92 13.59
C SER A 262 0.48 27.51 12.91
N LYS A 263 1.40 26.90 13.64
CA LYS A 263 2.62 26.31 13.11
C LYS A 263 2.33 25.20 12.08
N ILE A 264 1.18 24.52 12.22
CA ILE A 264 0.72 23.45 11.32
C ILE A 264 -0.28 23.96 10.27
N ASN A 265 -0.43 25.27 10.12
CA ASN A 265 -1.14 25.82 8.98
C ASN A 265 -0.35 25.51 7.70
N HIS A 266 -1.07 25.17 6.62
CA HIS A 266 -0.48 24.78 5.34
C HIS A 266 0.69 25.70 4.92
N TRP A 267 0.50 27.03 5.04
CA TRP A 267 1.51 28.03 4.68
C TRP A 267 2.74 28.04 5.59
N ASN A 268 2.60 27.59 6.84
CA ASN A 268 3.64 27.65 7.86
C ASN A 268 4.42 26.33 8.01
N ILE A 269 3.90 25.22 7.45
CA ILE A 269 4.55 23.89 7.57
C ILE A 269 6.00 23.91 7.07
N PRO A 270 6.36 24.50 5.91
CA PRO A 270 7.75 24.54 5.47
C PRO A 270 8.67 25.23 6.47
N ALA A 271 8.24 26.38 7.01
CA ALA A 271 8.99 27.12 8.01
C ALA A 271 9.09 26.34 9.35
N THR A 272 8.03 25.66 9.76
CA THR A 272 7.99 24.83 10.98
C THR A 272 8.97 23.66 10.89
N CYS A 273 8.96 22.93 9.80
CA CYS A 273 9.93 21.86 9.55
C CYS A 273 11.37 22.42 9.38
N GLY A 274 11.47 23.57 8.73
CA GLY A 274 12.73 24.28 8.45
C GLY A 274 13.48 24.75 9.69
N THR A 275 12.84 24.84 10.85
CA THR A 275 13.53 25.18 12.12
C THR A 275 14.64 24.16 12.44
N CYS A 276 14.47 22.91 12.05
CA CYS A 276 15.46 21.83 12.21
C CYS A 276 16.03 21.36 10.87
N HIS A 277 15.20 21.26 9.84
CA HIS A 277 15.55 20.79 8.50
C HIS A 277 15.88 21.96 7.55
N THR A 278 16.75 22.88 7.97
CA THR A 278 16.98 24.18 7.34
C THR A 278 17.39 24.07 5.86
N GLU A 279 18.34 23.20 5.51
CA GLU A 279 18.82 23.07 4.14
C GLU A 279 17.78 22.42 3.22
N ILE A 280 16.99 21.49 3.78
CA ILE A 280 15.89 20.85 3.05
C ILE A 280 14.77 21.87 2.77
N ALA A 281 14.43 22.68 3.76
CA ALA A 281 13.44 23.74 3.60
C ALA A 281 13.86 24.75 2.52
N LYS A 282 15.09 25.25 2.56
CA LYS A 282 15.63 26.14 1.51
C LYS A 282 15.56 25.52 0.12
N THR A 283 15.88 24.22 0.02
CA THR A 283 15.83 23.48 -1.26
C THR A 283 14.39 23.36 -1.76
N TYR A 284 13.45 23.07 -0.85
CA TYR A 284 12.04 22.99 -1.16
C TYR A 284 11.46 24.35 -1.55
N ASP A 285 11.78 25.44 -0.84
CA ASP A 285 11.31 26.79 -1.13
C ASP A 285 11.72 27.24 -2.55
N ALA A 286 12.93 26.82 -3.00
CA ALA A 286 13.39 27.08 -4.35
C ALA A 286 12.72 26.22 -5.43
N SER A 287 12.01 25.16 -5.06
CA SER A 287 11.32 24.22 -5.97
C SER A 287 10.02 24.81 -6.54
N ILE A 288 9.49 24.17 -7.58
CA ILE A 288 8.19 24.56 -8.15
C ILE A 288 7.05 24.46 -7.13
N HIS A 289 7.11 23.48 -6.23
CA HIS A 289 6.10 23.30 -5.18
C HIS A 289 6.21 24.39 -4.12
N GLY A 290 7.41 24.68 -3.64
CA GLY A 290 7.63 25.75 -2.65
C GLY A 290 7.21 27.12 -3.18
N GLN A 291 7.61 27.44 -4.41
CA GLN A 291 7.21 28.68 -5.08
C GLN A 291 5.68 28.76 -5.26
N ALA A 292 5.02 27.64 -5.61
CA ALA A 292 3.57 27.63 -5.72
C ALA A 292 2.87 27.88 -4.37
N VAL A 293 3.40 27.34 -3.26
CA VAL A 293 2.92 27.61 -1.89
C VAL A 293 3.13 29.09 -1.56
N GLU A 294 4.31 29.66 -1.82
CA GLU A 294 4.61 31.07 -1.59
C GLU A 294 3.67 32.02 -2.37
N HIS A 295 3.27 31.62 -3.58
CA HIS A 295 2.30 32.35 -4.40
C HIS A 295 0.83 32.07 -4.05
N GLY A 296 0.55 31.35 -2.96
CA GLY A 296 -0.79 31.16 -2.43
C GLY A 296 -1.58 29.98 -3.03
N SER A 297 -0.92 29.00 -3.63
CA SER A 297 -1.60 27.79 -4.09
C SER A 297 -1.87 26.82 -2.95
N THR A 298 -3.14 26.58 -2.63
CA THR A 298 -3.56 25.58 -1.63
C THR A 298 -3.45 24.14 -2.11
N ASP A 299 -3.32 23.93 -3.42
CA ASP A 299 -3.17 22.62 -4.03
C ASP A 299 -1.70 22.16 -4.11
N ALA A 300 -0.75 23.08 -3.90
CA ALA A 300 0.67 22.76 -3.91
C ALA A 300 1.05 22.00 -2.64
N PRO A 301 1.78 20.86 -2.75
CA PRO A 301 2.07 20.03 -1.59
C PRO A 301 3.13 20.67 -0.70
N VAL A 302 2.96 20.56 0.62
CA VAL A 302 3.94 20.89 1.64
C VAL A 302 4.60 19.61 2.21
N CYS A 303 5.50 19.76 3.16
CA CYS A 303 6.29 18.63 3.70
C CYS A 303 5.41 17.43 4.13
N THR A 304 4.31 17.70 4.83
CA THR A 304 3.40 16.68 5.34
C THR A 304 2.62 15.94 4.26
N ASP A 305 2.40 16.56 3.10
CA ASP A 305 1.71 15.90 1.98
C ASP A 305 2.51 14.75 1.40
N CYS A 306 3.84 14.83 1.49
CA CYS A 306 4.75 13.80 1.04
C CYS A 306 5.14 12.82 2.15
N HIS A 307 5.47 13.35 3.33
CA HIS A 307 6.05 12.57 4.43
C HIS A 307 5.01 12.05 5.44
N GLY A 308 3.77 12.51 5.37
CA GLY A 308 2.75 12.29 6.37
C GLY A 308 2.85 13.28 7.53
N GLU A 309 1.90 13.19 8.47
CA GLU A 309 1.79 14.13 9.58
C GLU A 309 2.36 13.54 10.88
N HIS A 310 1.58 12.69 11.56
CA HIS A 310 2.01 12.08 12.83
C HIS A 310 2.90 10.85 12.62
N VAL A 311 2.62 10.03 11.60
CA VAL A 311 3.41 8.85 11.24
C VAL A 311 4.43 9.20 10.13
N ILE A 312 5.49 9.91 10.48
CA ILE A 312 6.58 10.22 9.56
C ILE A 312 7.59 9.08 9.63
N LEU A 313 7.63 8.24 8.57
CA LEU A 313 8.48 7.06 8.49
C LEU A 313 9.73 7.29 7.64
N ALA A 314 10.80 6.54 7.96
CA ALA A 314 12.02 6.57 7.14
C ALA A 314 11.73 6.02 5.72
N PRO A 315 12.39 6.54 4.66
CA PRO A 315 12.19 6.05 3.29
C PRO A 315 12.45 4.54 3.11
N SER A 316 13.31 3.97 3.96
CA SER A 316 13.62 2.53 3.94
C SER A 316 12.47 1.64 4.47
N GLN A 317 11.48 2.20 5.15
CA GLN A 317 10.35 1.44 5.68
C GLN A 317 9.30 1.23 4.57
N PRO A 318 8.80 -0.01 4.38
CA PRO A 318 7.84 -0.31 3.31
C PRO A 318 6.54 0.50 3.39
N GLU A 319 6.11 0.87 4.60
CA GLU A 319 4.89 1.62 4.87
C GLU A 319 5.04 3.12 4.60
N SER A 320 6.28 3.62 4.51
CA SER A 320 6.55 5.03 4.27
C SER A 320 5.95 5.51 2.95
N THR A 321 5.29 6.65 2.97
CA THR A 321 4.75 7.31 1.77
C THR A 321 5.84 7.68 0.78
N VAL A 322 7.06 7.94 1.27
CA VAL A 322 8.25 8.27 0.47
C VAL A 322 9.16 7.07 0.23
N ASN A 323 8.69 5.85 0.51
CA ASN A 323 9.42 4.63 0.14
C ASN A 323 9.60 4.56 -1.39
N PRO A 324 10.79 4.18 -1.90
CA PRO A 324 11.07 4.12 -3.34
C PRO A 324 10.05 3.35 -4.18
N ALA A 325 9.49 2.26 -3.68
CA ALA A 325 8.48 1.48 -4.39
C ALA A 325 7.08 2.14 -4.39
N ARG A 326 6.81 3.06 -3.46
CA ARG A 326 5.50 3.67 -3.26
C ARG A 326 5.41 5.13 -3.66
N VAL A 327 6.51 5.87 -3.63
CA VAL A 327 6.52 7.33 -3.84
C VAL A 327 5.85 7.76 -5.14
N SER A 328 6.00 7.00 -6.21
CA SER A 328 5.43 7.35 -7.50
C SER A 328 3.89 7.26 -7.52
N THR A 329 3.31 6.24 -6.90
CA THR A 329 1.88 5.98 -6.93
C THR A 329 1.16 6.56 -5.73
N ALA A 330 1.70 6.38 -4.53
CA ALA A 330 1.05 6.79 -3.28
C ALA A 330 1.24 8.29 -2.97
N THR A 331 2.34 8.89 -3.41
CA THR A 331 2.67 10.30 -3.10
C THR A 331 2.52 11.19 -4.32
N CYS A 332 3.39 11.06 -5.32
CA CYS A 332 3.32 11.91 -6.52
C CYS A 332 2.04 11.68 -7.32
N GLY A 333 1.64 10.40 -7.48
CA GLY A 333 0.47 10.00 -8.27
C GLY A 333 -0.86 10.47 -7.68
N ARG A 334 -0.93 10.74 -6.39
CA ARG A 334 -2.15 11.26 -5.74
C ARG A 334 -2.61 12.60 -6.34
N CYS A 335 -1.66 13.48 -6.65
CA CYS A 335 -1.93 14.77 -7.26
C CYS A 335 -1.73 14.73 -8.78
N HIS A 336 -0.58 14.25 -9.28
CA HIS A 336 -0.24 14.19 -10.71
C HIS A 336 -0.99 13.12 -11.52
N GLY A 337 -1.84 12.31 -10.89
CA GLY A 337 -2.82 11.44 -11.53
C GLY A 337 -4.25 11.95 -11.44
N ASN A 338 -4.46 13.12 -10.82
CA ASN A 338 -5.77 13.73 -10.68
C ASN A 338 -6.06 14.64 -11.87
N LYS A 339 -6.95 14.19 -12.76
CA LYS A 339 -7.30 14.91 -13.98
C LYS A 339 -7.83 16.34 -13.77
N LEU A 340 -8.45 16.62 -12.61
CA LEU A 340 -8.95 17.96 -12.29
C LEU A 340 -7.80 18.91 -11.95
N LEU A 341 -6.83 18.44 -11.16
CA LEU A 341 -5.62 19.20 -10.85
C LEU A 341 -4.75 19.38 -12.10
N ASP A 342 -4.57 18.32 -12.89
CA ASP A 342 -3.83 18.37 -14.14
C ASP A 342 -4.42 19.42 -15.09
N ALA A 343 -5.75 19.45 -15.23
CA ALA A 343 -6.44 20.45 -16.07
C ALA A 343 -6.32 21.87 -15.50
N ARG A 344 -6.42 22.05 -14.17
CA ARG A 344 -6.32 23.35 -13.50
C ARG A 344 -4.97 24.01 -13.71
N TYR A 345 -3.90 23.22 -13.61
CA TYR A 345 -2.52 23.70 -13.68
C TYR A 345 -1.87 23.44 -15.04
N ASN A 346 -2.65 23.05 -16.06
CA ASN A 346 -2.16 22.69 -17.40
C ASN A 346 -1.04 21.65 -17.37
N LEU A 347 -1.14 20.67 -16.46
CA LEU A 347 -0.22 19.56 -16.36
C LEU A 347 -0.65 18.42 -17.30
N PRO A 348 0.29 17.72 -17.92
CA PRO A 348 -0.06 16.59 -18.77
C PRO A 348 -0.62 15.41 -17.94
N ALA A 349 -1.89 15.06 -18.16
CA ALA A 349 -2.63 14.03 -17.41
C ALA A 349 -2.12 12.59 -17.63
N ASP A 350 -1.12 12.40 -18.47
CA ASP A 350 -0.59 11.08 -18.86
C ASP A 350 0.67 10.66 -18.10
N ARG A 351 1.19 11.49 -17.19
CA ARG A 351 2.50 11.27 -16.55
C ARG A 351 2.50 10.03 -15.66
N VAL A 352 1.51 9.88 -14.81
CA VAL A 352 1.41 8.72 -13.89
C VAL A 352 1.06 7.43 -14.64
N PRO A 353 0.04 7.40 -15.52
CA PRO A 353 -0.24 6.21 -16.32
C PRO A 353 0.95 5.74 -17.17
N THR A 354 1.66 6.67 -17.82
CA THR A 354 2.83 6.32 -18.65
C THR A 354 4.00 5.78 -17.84
N TYR A 355 4.22 6.32 -16.64
CA TYR A 355 5.20 5.76 -15.72
C TYR A 355 4.78 4.36 -15.26
N ALA A 356 3.52 4.18 -14.85
CA ALA A 356 3.01 2.89 -14.37
C ALA A 356 3.14 1.77 -15.40
N ASP A 357 2.96 2.10 -16.69
CA ASP A 357 3.11 1.15 -17.81
C ASP A 357 4.57 0.94 -18.25
N SER A 358 5.50 1.78 -17.80
CA SER A 358 6.92 1.61 -18.10
C SER A 358 7.54 0.46 -17.33
N TYR A 359 8.71 -0.02 -17.76
CA TYR A 359 9.48 -1.02 -17.00
C TYR A 359 9.76 -0.56 -15.56
N HIS A 360 10.12 0.73 -15.38
CA HIS A 360 10.37 1.29 -14.06
C HIS A 360 9.14 1.23 -13.17
N GLY A 361 7.96 1.61 -13.69
CA GLY A 361 6.71 1.57 -12.92
C GLY A 361 6.27 0.15 -12.60
N LEU A 362 6.36 -0.78 -13.56
CA LEU A 362 6.03 -2.19 -13.35
C LEU A 362 6.94 -2.85 -12.30
N ALA A 363 8.25 -2.59 -12.37
CA ALA A 363 9.20 -3.12 -11.40
C ALA A 363 9.02 -2.49 -10.01
N ALA A 364 8.70 -1.19 -9.93
CA ALA A 364 8.36 -0.53 -8.66
C ALA A 364 7.10 -1.14 -8.03
N THR A 365 6.06 -1.38 -8.82
CA THR A 365 4.82 -2.04 -8.36
C THR A 365 5.10 -3.49 -7.91
N ALA A 366 6.08 -4.15 -8.51
CA ALA A 366 6.55 -5.46 -8.10
C ALA A 366 7.42 -5.45 -6.83
N GLY A 367 7.63 -4.28 -6.19
CA GLY A 367 8.37 -4.14 -4.93
C GLY A 367 9.84 -3.78 -5.06
N SER A 368 10.37 -3.57 -6.26
CA SER A 368 11.77 -3.19 -6.45
C SER A 368 12.08 -1.84 -5.83
N GLN A 369 13.07 -1.82 -4.91
CA GLN A 369 13.53 -0.61 -4.23
C GLN A 369 14.61 0.15 -5.03
N THR A 370 15.21 -0.50 -6.02
CA THR A 370 16.35 0.03 -6.79
C THR A 370 15.96 0.60 -8.14
N VAL A 371 14.73 0.35 -8.58
CA VAL A 371 14.24 0.88 -9.86
C VAL A 371 13.95 2.37 -9.77
N ALA A 372 14.17 3.10 -10.87
CA ALA A 372 13.89 4.53 -10.92
C ALA A 372 12.40 4.83 -10.70
N ASN A 373 12.12 5.79 -9.85
CA ASN A 373 10.79 6.32 -9.54
C ASN A 373 10.71 7.81 -9.93
N CYS A 374 9.58 8.47 -9.68
CA CYS A 374 9.42 9.89 -10.00
C CYS A 374 10.51 10.75 -9.36
N ALA A 375 10.82 10.52 -8.09
CA ALA A 375 11.83 11.28 -7.37
C ALA A 375 13.27 11.02 -7.87
N SER A 376 13.55 9.82 -8.38
CA SER A 376 14.86 9.49 -8.96
C SER A 376 15.18 10.32 -10.20
N CYS A 377 14.14 10.69 -10.97
CA CYS A 377 14.31 11.48 -12.19
C CYS A 377 14.11 12.97 -11.94
N HIS A 378 13.07 13.36 -11.19
CA HIS A 378 12.66 14.75 -10.98
C HIS A 378 13.31 15.45 -9.80
N GLY A 379 14.06 14.71 -8.96
CA GLY A 379 14.58 15.19 -7.68
C GLY A 379 13.58 14.97 -6.56
N VAL A 380 14.01 15.26 -5.35
CA VAL A 380 13.21 15.02 -4.12
C VAL A 380 12.61 16.33 -3.59
N HIS A 381 13.46 17.26 -3.16
CA HIS A 381 13.06 18.57 -2.64
C HIS A 381 13.32 19.70 -3.64
N ASN A 382 14.20 19.46 -4.62
CA ASN A 382 14.62 20.39 -5.66
C ASN A 382 13.90 20.13 -7.01
N ILE A 383 12.60 19.97 -6.97
CA ILE A 383 11.80 19.68 -8.16
C ILE A 383 11.60 20.97 -8.97
N PHE A 384 12.19 21.01 -10.19
CA PHE A 384 12.07 22.14 -11.10
C PHE A 384 11.32 21.75 -12.38
N PRO A 385 10.67 22.71 -13.06
CA PRO A 385 10.12 22.48 -14.40
C PRO A 385 11.20 22.01 -15.37
N SER A 386 10.85 21.18 -16.34
CA SER A 386 11.82 20.66 -17.33
C SER A 386 12.48 21.75 -18.17
N SER A 387 11.87 22.93 -18.25
CA SER A 387 12.45 24.13 -18.91
C SER A 387 13.54 24.81 -18.09
N ASP A 388 13.60 24.58 -16.78
CA ASP A 388 14.62 25.18 -15.90
C ASP A 388 15.95 24.45 -16.09
N PRO A 389 17.07 25.17 -16.34
CA PRO A 389 18.37 24.54 -16.46
C PRO A 389 18.86 23.74 -15.23
N ARG A 390 18.32 24.05 -14.05
CA ARG A 390 18.63 23.33 -12.81
C ARG A 390 17.89 21.99 -12.70
N SER A 391 16.84 21.80 -13.50
CA SER A 391 16.04 20.59 -13.45
C SER A 391 16.85 19.37 -13.87
N THR A 392 16.80 18.31 -13.08
CA THR A 392 17.39 17.02 -13.43
C THR A 392 16.80 16.41 -14.71
N VAL A 393 15.57 16.79 -15.06
CA VAL A 393 14.87 16.36 -16.28
C VAL A 393 14.92 17.40 -17.40
N ASN A 394 15.75 18.46 -17.26
CA ASN A 394 16.08 19.33 -18.37
C ASN A 394 16.80 18.54 -19.47
N PRO A 395 16.52 18.75 -20.76
CA PRO A 395 17.18 18.01 -21.86
C PRO A 395 18.71 17.98 -21.77
N ALA A 396 19.33 19.08 -21.28
CA ALA A 396 20.77 19.16 -21.11
C ALA A 396 21.31 18.23 -20.00
N ASN A 397 20.50 17.91 -19.00
CA ASN A 397 20.89 17.15 -17.82
C ASN A 397 20.46 15.66 -17.89
N LEU A 398 19.60 15.29 -18.83
CA LEU A 398 19.03 13.93 -18.91
C LEU A 398 20.10 12.84 -19.02
N ALA A 399 21.17 13.07 -19.78
CA ALA A 399 22.27 12.11 -19.90
C ALA A 399 22.93 11.80 -18.54
N HIS A 400 23.09 12.82 -17.71
CA HIS A 400 23.61 12.66 -16.35
C HIS A 400 22.60 11.94 -15.44
N THR A 401 21.35 12.36 -15.48
CA THR A 401 20.27 11.78 -14.66
C THR A 401 20.05 10.30 -14.97
N CYS A 402 19.97 9.95 -16.26
CA CYS A 402 19.86 8.54 -16.65
C CYS A 402 21.16 7.77 -16.36
N GLY A 403 22.31 8.41 -16.56
CA GLY A 403 23.64 7.82 -16.35
C GLY A 403 23.94 7.41 -14.92
N SER A 404 23.26 7.98 -13.93
CA SER A 404 23.40 7.59 -12.52
C SER A 404 23.02 6.11 -12.27
N CYS A 405 22.08 5.56 -13.04
CA CYS A 405 21.65 4.17 -12.96
C CYS A 405 22.03 3.35 -14.21
N HIS A 406 22.20 4.02 -15.37
CA HIS A 406 22.58 3.41 -16.64
C HIS A 406 23.99 3.85 -17.08
N PRO A 407 25.06 3.18 -16.61
CA PRO A 407 26.43 3.56 -16.96
C PRO A 407 26.64 3.58 -18.47
N GLY A 408 27.14 4.72 -18.99
CA GLY A 408 27.34 4.93 -20.43
C GLY A 408 26.12 5.50 -21.17
N ALA A 409 25.04 5.87 -20.46
CA ALA A 409 23.97 6.65 -21.05
C ALA A 409 24.48 7.99 -21.58
N GLY A 410 24.54 8.13 -22.90
CA GLY A 410 24.96 9.35 -23.57
C GLY A 410 23.79 10.26 -23.95
N LYS A 411 24.08 11.28 -24.76
CA LYS A 411 23.05 12.20 -25.27
C LYS A 411 21.96 11.46 -26.06
N ASP A 412 22.34 10.42 -26.80
CA ASP A 412 21.41 9.63 -27.62
C ASP A 412 20.45 8.77 -26.79
N PHE A 413 20.84 8.40 -25.55
CA PHE A 413 19.98 7.71 -24.59
C PHE A 413 18.77 8.58 -24.18
N ALA A 414 18.98 9.88 -24.07
CA ALA A 414 18.00 10.85 -23.61
C ALA A 414 17.11 11.42 -24.73
N ILE A 415 17.31 11.01 -25.99
CA ILE A 415 16.50 11.47 -27.11
C ILE A 415 15.12 10.79 -27.06
N GLY A 416 14.12 11.60 -26.84
CA GLY A 416 12.71 11.23 -26.87
C GLY A 416 11.99 11.29 -25.53
N PRO A 417 10.67 11.36 -25.54
CA PRO A 417 9.87 11.49 -24.34
C PRO A 417 9.95 10.21 -23.49
N VAL A 418 10.18 10.38 -22.20
CA VAL A 418 10.16 9.30 -21.22
C VAL A 418 8.72 8.89 -20.87
N HIS A 419 7.84 9.89 -20.77
CA HIS A 419 6.41 9.70 -20.57
C HIS A 419 5.71 9.60 -21.94
N VAL A 420 5.46 8.39 -22.39
CA VAL A 420 4.80 8.11 -23.68
C VAL A 420 3.55 7.30 -23.44
N LEU A 421 2.37 7.91 -23.65
CA LEU A 421 1.15 7.12 -23.75
C LEU A 421 1.11 6.40 -25.08
N PRO A 422 0.67 5.13 -25.07
CA PRO A 422 0.41 4.39 -26.30
C PRO A 422 -0.57 5.08 -27.26
N GLN A 423 -1.28 6.09 -26.82
CA GLN A 423 -2.29 6.84 -27.60
C GLN A 423 -1.93 8.33 -27.81
N SER A 424 -0.80 8.78 -27.26
CA SER A 424 -0.41 10.19 -27.37
C SER A 424 0.24 10.51 -28.72
N ARG A 425 0.13 11.77 -29.15
CA ARG A 425 0.83 12.27 -30.34
C ARG A 425 2.37 12.22 -30.19
N SER A 426 2.88 12.01 -28.98
CA SER A 426 4.29 11.91 -28.67
C SER A 426 4.89 10.52 -28.87
N GLU A 427 4.06 9.49 -29.16
CA GLU A 427 4.55 8.13 -29.46
C GLU A 427 5.25 8.09 -30.81
N TYR A 428 6.40 7.42 -30.87
CA TYR A 428 7.08 7.20 -32.14
C TYR A 428 6.17 6.46 -33.15
N PRO A 429 6.10 6.92 -34.41
CA PRO A 429 5.24 6.31 -35.42
C PRO A 429 5.42 4.80 -35.54
N VAL A 430 6.66 4.30 -35.47
CA VAL A 430 6.98 2.86 -35.56
C VAL A 430 6.32 2.08 -34.43
N VAL A 431 6.38 2.54 -33.19
CA VAL A 431 5.76 1.87 -32.04
C VAL A 431 4.24 1.82 -32.21
N ARG A 432 3.64 2.90 -32.67
CA ARG A 432 2.21 2.97 -32.97
C ARG A 432 1.81 1.99 -34.08
N TRP A 433 2.59 1.90 -35.17
CA TRP A 433 2.33 0.94 -36.25
C TRP A 433 2.42 -0.51 -35.76
N ILE A 434 3.45 -0.85 -34.96
CA ILE A 434 3.58 -2.18 -34.35
C ILE A 434 2.33 -2.51 -33.55
N ARG A 435 1.93 -1.62 -32.65
CA ARG A 435 0.75 -1.83 -31.82
C ARG A 435 -0.52 -2.00 -32.64
N GLN A 436 -0.79 -1.14 -33.62
CA GLN A 436 -1.96 -1.23 -34.47
C GLN A 436 -1.97 -2.53 -35.27
N ALA A 437 -0.82 -2.95 -35.81
CA ALA A 437 -0.70 -4.20 -36.53
C ALA A 437 -1.07 -5.39 -35.63
N TYR A 438 -0.56 -5.46 -34.40
CA TYR A 438 -0.91 -6.54 -33.48
C TYR A 438 -2.34 -6.46 -32.96
N TRP A 439 -2.92 -5.26 -32.82
CA TRP A 439 -4.33 -5.10 -32.45
C TRP A 439 -5.29 -5.66 -33.51
N ILE A 440 -4.85 -5.72 -34.77
CA ILE A 440 -5.58 -6.38 -35.86
C ILE A 440 -5.18 -7.86 -35.94
N LEU A 441 -3.88 -8.14 -35.91
CA LEU A 441 -3.35 -9.49 -36.10
C LEU A 441 -3.80 -10.48 -35.01
N ILE A 442 -3.76 -10.07 -33.72
CA ILE A 442 -4.11 -10.97 -32.62
C ILE A 442 -5.58 -11.40 -32.69
N PRO A 443 -6.58 -10.51 -32.75
CA PRO A 443 -7.97 -10.93 -32.88
C PRO A 443 -8.25 -11.74 -34.14
N LEU A 444 -7.64 -11.37 -35.26
CA LEU A 444 -7.83 -12.10 -36.53
C LEU A 444 -7.24 -13.50 -36.45
N ALA A 445 -5.98 -13.65 -36.03
CA ALA A 445 -5.31 -14.95 -35.96
C ALA A 445 -5.95 -15.85 -34.89
N ILE A 446 -6.15 -15.34 -33.68
CA ILE A 446 -6.73 -16.10 -32.57
C ILE A 446 -8.20 -16.41 -32.83
N GLY A 447 -8.95 -15.46 -33.37
CA GLY A 447 -10.35 -15.69 -33.79
C GLY A 447 -10.48 -16.76 -34.85
N PHE A 448 -9.63 -16.71 -35.88
CA PHE A 448 -9.56 -17.77 -36.91
C PHE A 448 -9.19 -19.12 -36.30
N MET A 449 -8.14 -19.18 -35.47
CA MET A 449 -7.70 -20.41 -34.82
C MET A 449 -8.82 -21.01 -33.97
N PHE A 450 -9.46 -20.19 -33.14
CA PHE A 450 -10.56 -20.63 -32.28
C PHE A 450 -11.76 -21.17 -33.13
N PHE A 451 -12.19 -20.39 -34.11
CA PHE A 451 -13.31 -20.79 -34.96
C PHE A 451 -13.04 -22.09 -35.72
N HIS A 452 -11.85 -22.23 -36.29
CA HIS A 452 -11.43 -23.44 -36.98
C HIS A 452 -11.47 -24.68 -36.06
N GLN A 453 -10.90 -24.55 -34.86
CA GLN A 453 -10.89 -25.67 -33.90
C GLN A 453 -12.27 -25.97 -33.32
N LEU A 454 -13.09 -24.96 -33.14
CA LEU A 454 -14.48 -25.12 -32.69
C LEU A 454 -15.28 -25.90 -33.73
N LEU A 455 -15.16 -25.57 -35.02
CA LEU A 455 -15.85 -26.30 -36.09
C LEU A 455 -15.40 -27.76 -36.14
N ASP A 456 -14.09 -28.02 -36.05
CA ASP A 456 -13.55 -29.38 -36.03
C ASP A 456 -14.06 -30.17 -34.82
N PHE A 457 -14.05 -29.55 -33.63
CA PHE A 457 -14.58 -30.16 -32.40
C PHE A 457 -16.07 -30.50 -32.51
N LEU A 458 -16.89 -29.55 -32.96
CA LEU A 458 -18.33 -29.73 -33.08
C LEU A 458 -18.64 -30.83 -34.08
N ARG A 459 -17.94 -30.86 -35.24
CA ARG A 459 -18.11 -31.88 -36.24
C ARG A 459 -17.84 -33.29 -35.70
N LYS A 460 -16.72 -33.47 -35.00
CA LYS A 460 -16.32 -34.74 -34.38
C LYS A 460 -17.24 -35.15 -33.24
N TYR A 461 -17.68 -34.20 -32.43
CA TYR A 461 -18.58 -34.44 -31.31
C TYR A 461 -19.96 -34.95 -31.75
N PHE A 462 -20.58 -34.28 -32.74
CA PHE A 462 -21.91 -34.64 -33.21
C PHE A 462 -21.96 -35.89 -34.11
N HIS A 463 -20.89 -36.20 -34.86
CA HIS A 463 -20.90 -37.31 -35.79
C HIS A 463 -20.27 -38.59 -35.24
N LYS A 464 -19.78 -38.61 -33.99
CA LYS A 464 -19.22 -39.78 -33.27
C LYS A 464 -18.24 -40.66 -34.08
N GLN A 465 -17.68 -40.18 -35.20
CA GLN A 465 -16.70 -40.90 -35.98
C GLN A 465 -15.33 -40.77 -35.32
N ARG A 466 -14.94 -41.77 -34.52
CA ARG A 466 -13.55 -41.95 -34.09
C ARG A 466 -12.76 -42.46 -35.32
N PHE A 467 -12.01 -41.57 -35.92
CA PHE A 467 -10.98 -42.02 -36.87
C PHE A 467 -9.76 -42.45 -36.06
N ILE A 468 -9.65 -43.76 -35.81
CA ILE A 468 -8.42 -44.35 -35.31
C ILE A 468 -7.43 -44.23 -36.48
N SER A 469 -6.48 -43.28 -36.35
CA SER A 469 -5.36 -43.23 -37.28
C SER A 469 -4.56 -44.52 -37.16
N PRO A 470 -4.29 -45.25 -38.28
CA PRO A 470 -3.44 -46.42 -38.22
C PRO A 470 -2.08 -46.12 -37.65
N HIS A 471 -1.42 -47.12 -37.10
CA HIS A 471 -0.13 -47.14 -36.40
C HIS A 471 1.09 -46.44 -37.08
N GLU A 472 0.92 -45.78 -38.22
CA GLU A 472 2.00 -45.11 -38.98
C GLU A 472 2.54 -43.80 -38.35
N ALA A 473 1.91 -43.28 -37.32
CA ALA A 473 2.38 -42.06 -36.64
C ALA A 473 3.62 -42.28 -35.77
N GLU A 474 4.05 -43.50 -35.56
CA GLU A 474 5.03 -43.90 -34.52
C GLU A 474 6.48 -43.47 -34.80
N TYR A 475 6.81 -43.07 -36.02
CA TYR A 475 8.20 -42.81 -36.44
C TYR A 475 8.51 -41.38 -36.91
N ARG A 476 7.58 -40.41 -36.75
CA ARG A 476 7.74 -39.08 -37.35
C ARG A 476 8.78 -38.19 -36.63
N LEU A 477 8.99 -38.34 -35.35
CA LEU A 477 9.95 -37.53 -34.58
C LEU A 477 11.09 -38.39 -34.05
N ASN A 478 12.30 -38.17 -34.57
CA ASN A 478 13.49 -38.82 -34.03
C ASN A 478 13.82 -38.26 -32.63
N ARG A 479 14.75 -38.92 -31.91
CA ARG A 479 15.13 -38.57 -30.53
C ARG A 479 15.54 -37.09 -30.41
N ASN A 480 16.21 -36.54 -31.41
CA ASN A 480 16.73 -35.17 -31.38
C ASN A 480 15.60 -34.14 -31.48
N PHE A 481 14.59 -34.35 -32.29
CA PHE A 481 13.40 -33.50 -32.32
C PHE A 481 12.62 -33.55 -31.01
N ARG A 482 12.55 -34.73 -30.37
CA ARG A 482 11.88 -34.87 -29.06
C ARG A 482 12.63 -34.13 -27.96
N ILE A 483 13.96 -34.16 -27.94
CA ILE A 483 14.78 -33.39 -26.96
C ILE A 483 14.53 -31.88 -27.15
N ALA A 484 14.61 -31.37 -28.38
CA ALA A 484 14.33 -29.97 -28.68
C ALA A 484 12.91 -29.56 -28.23
N HIS A 485 11.92 -30.40 -28.50
CA HIS A 485 10.55 -30.17 -28.09
C HIS A 485 10.40 -30.13 -26.55
N TRP A 486 11.03 -31.06 -25.81
CA TRP A 486 11.00 -31.04 -24.33
C TRP A 486 11.65 -29.79 -23.74
N LEU A 487 12.79 -29.35 -24.26
CA LEU A 487 13.45 -28.13 -23.84
C LEU A 487 12.53 -26.91 -24.05
N THR A 488 11.86 -26.86 -25.21
CA THR A 488 10.88 -25.81 -25.53
C THR A 488 9.65 -25.89 -24.64
N MET A 489 9.10 -27.10 -24.43
CA MET A 489 7.91 -27.32 -23.61
C MET A 489 8.11 -26.92 -22.13
N ILE A 490 9.34 -27.00 -21.60
CA ILE A 490 9.65 -26.54 -20.24
C ILE A 490 9.92 -25.04 -20.23
N SER A 491 10.75 -24.52 -21.16
CA SER A 491 11.19 -23.13 -21.14
C SER A 491 10.06 -22.15 -21.52
N PHE A 492 9.20 -22.48 -22.47
CA PHE A 492 8.15 -21.59 -22.95
C PHE A 492 7.13 -21.20 -21.86
N PRO A 493 6.51 -22.13 -21.10
CA PRO A 493 5.60 -21.76 -20.00
C PRO A 493 6.29 -20.92 -18.91
N VAL A 494 7.54 -21.20 -18.59
CA VAL A 494 8.32 -20.41 -17.63
C VAL A 494 8.51 -18.98 -18.14
N LEU A 495 8.81 -18.80 -19.43
CA LEU A 495 8.92 -17.47 -20.04
C LEU A 495 7.60 -16.72 -20.01
N VAL A 496 6.49 -17.39 -20.33
CA VAL A 496 5.14 -16.82 -20.29
C VAL A 496 4.79 -16.35 -18.88
N ILE A 497 4.90 -17.24 -17.90
CA ILE A 497 4.56 -16.94 -16.50
C ILE A 497 5.43 -15.79 -15.96
N THR A 498 6.75 -15.87 -16.13
CA THR A 498 7.66 -14.85 -15.60
C THR A 498 7.56 -13.52 -16.35
N GLY A 499 7.23 -13.53 -17.65
CA GLY A 499 7.00 -12.33 -18.45
C GLY A 499 5.72 -11.62 -18.05
N PHE A 500 4.60 -12.33 -17.97
CA PHE A 500 3.32 -11.75 -17.56
C PHE A 500 3.28 -11.37 -16.08
N ALA A 501 4.06 -12.01 -15.21
CA ALA A 501 4.17 -11.60 -13.82
C ALA A 501 4.69 -10.16 -13.67
N LEU A 502 5.55 -9.70 -14.57
CA LEU A 502 5.98 -8.29 -14.60
C LEU A 502 4.84 -7.34 -14.99
N LYS A 503 4.00 -7.71 -15.97
CA LYS A 503 2.90 -6.86 -16.45
C LYS A 503 1.71 -6.85 -15.49
N PHE A 504 1.50 -7.93 -14.75
CA PHE A 504 0.38 -8.12 -13.83
C PHE A 504 0.85 -8.40 -12.39
N PRO A 505 1.64 -7.48 -11.78
CA PRO A 505 2.29 -7.72 -10.49
C PRO A 505 1.30 -7.91 -9.33
N ASN A 506 0.10 -7.34 -9.42
CA ASN A 506 -0.94 -7.45 -8.40
C ASN A 506 -1.77 -8.74 -8.47
N SER A 507 -1.47 -9.61 -9.44
CA SER A 507 -2.19 -10.88 -9.57
C SER A 507 -1.69 -11.89 -8.53
N TRP A 508 -2.61 -12.65 -7.92
CA TRP A 508 -2.30 -13.64 -6.89
C TRP A 508 -1.23 -14.66 -7.32
N TRP A 509 -1.19 -15.06 -8.58
CA TRP A 509 -0.22 -16.01 -9.13
C TRP A 509 1.15 -15.39 -9.40
N ALA A 510 1.23 -14.07 -9.58
CA ALA A 510 2.50 -13.36 -9.78
C ALA A 510 3.23 -13.09 -8.46
N HIS A 511 2.47 -12.93 -7.37
CA HIS A 511 2.99 -12.56 -6.06
C HIS A 511 4.15 -13.46 -5.56
N PRO A 512 4.10 -14.81 -5.65
CA PRO A 512 5.22 -15.65 -5.20
C PRO A 512 6.53 -15.40 -5.95
N LEU A 513 6.46 -15.01 -7.23
CA LEU A 513 7.64 -14.69 -8.05
C LEU A 513 8.25 -13.33 -7.73
N LEU A 514 7.48 -12.47 -7.07
CA LEU A 514 7.84 -11.08 -6.77
C LEU A 514 8.24 -10.87 -5.30
N LEU A 515 8.05 -11.85 -4.42
CA LEU A 515 8.35 -11.77 -2.98
C LEU A 515 9.80 -11.36 -2.66
N TRP A 516 10.73 -11.62 -3.55
CA TRP A 516 12.17 -11.38 -3.35
C TRP A 516 12.73 -10.31 -4.28
N GLU A 517 11.85 -9.65 -5.08
CA GLU A 517 12.28 -8.72 -6.14
C GLU A 517 12.99 -7.47 -5.56
N ASP A 518 12.74 -7.13 -4.29
CA ASP A 518 13.39 -6.04 -3.55
C ASP A 518 14.87 -6.31 -3.24
N ARG A 519 15.24 -7.59 -3.05
CA ARG A 519 16.61 -8.02 -2.69
C ARG A 519 17.34 -8.70 -3.82
N PHE A 520 16.63 -9.51 -4.59
CA PHE A 520 17.17 -10.27 -5.70
C PHE A 520 16.14 -10.38 -6.83
N PRO A 521 16.47 -9.97 -8.07
CA PRO A 521 15.54 -10.00 -9.20
C PRO A 521 15.25 -11.43 -9.67
N LEU A 522 14.63 -12.24 -8.79
CA LEU A 522 14.41 -13.68 -8.97
C LEU A 522 13.62 -13.96 -10.25
N ARG A 523 12.50 -13.27 -10.43
CA ARG A 523 11.66 -13.40 -11.62
C ARG A 523 12.45 -13.12 -12.92
N GLY A 524 13.19 -12.01 -12.94
CA GLY A 524 14.02 -11.62 -14.08
C GLY A 524 15.12 -12.62 -14.37
N THR A 525 15.73 -13.19 -13.33
CA THR A 525 16.78 -14.23 -13.47
C THR A 525 16.21 -15.52 -14.03
N ILE A 526 15.05 -15.99 -13.51
CA ILE A 526 14.36 -17.18 -14.03
C ILE A 526 13.97 -16.98 -15.50
N HIS A 527 13.44 -15.80 -15.87
CA HIS A 527 13.09 -15.45 -17.24
C HIS A 527 14.30 -15.57 -18.18
N ARG A 528 15.45 -15.00 -17.78
CA ARG A 528 16.69 -15.07 -18.57
C ARG A 528 17.23 -16.50 -18.71
N ILE A 529 17.20 -17.30 -17.64
CA ILE A 529 17.61 -18.70 -17.68
C ILE A 529 16.72 -19.46 -18.65
N ALA A 530 15.41 -19.31 -18.56
CA ALA A 530 14.46 -19.95 -19.47
C ALA A 530 14.67 -19.50 -20.94
N ALA A 531 14.99 -18.21 -21.16
CA ALA A 531 15.33 -17.69 -22.48
C ALA A 531 16.59 -18.35 -23.04
N VAL A 532 17.64 -18.54 -22.23
CA VAL A 532 18.87 -19.26 -22.65
C VAL A 532 18.53 -20.71 -23.00
N VAL A 533 17.72 -21.39 -22.19
CA VAL A 533 17.30 -22.78 -22.49
C VAL A 533 16.54 -22.86 -23.82
N LEU A 534 15.63 -21.90 -24.10
CA LEU A 534 14.92 -21.84 -25.38
C LEU A 534 15.87 -21.58 -26.55
N LEU A 535 16.84 -20.65 -26.39
CA LEU A 535 17.86 -20.38 -27.44
C LEU A 535 18.80 -21.58 -27.68
N VAL A 536 19.17 -22.29 -26.61
CA VAL A 536 19.93 -23.54 -26.73
C VAL A 536 19.12 -24.61 -27.47
N SER A 537 17.82 -24.73 -27.18
CA SER A 537 16.92 -25.64 -27.91
C SER A 537 16.85 -25.27 -29.39
N LEU A 538 16.72 -23.99 -29.73
CA LEU A 538 16.71 -23.52 -31.13
C LEU A 538 18.05 -23.78 -31.81
N GLY A 539 19.18 -23.47 -31.16
CA GLY A 539 20.53 -23.75 -31.67
C GLY A 539 20.75 -25.23 -31.90
N TYR A 540 20.33 -26.10 -30.98
CA TYR A 540 20.38 -27.53 -31.09
C TYR A 540 19.54 -28.02 -32.29
N HIS A 541 18.34 -27.48 -32.47
CA HIS A 541 17.48 -27.78 -33.60
C HIS A 541 18.13 -27.40 -34.95
N ILE A 542 18.70 -26.19 -35.04
CA ILE A 542 19.42 -25.71 -36.23
C ILE A 542 20.62 -26.60 -36.55
N VAL A 543 21.45 -26.92 -35.56
CA VAL A 543 22.62 -27.79 -35.71
C VAL A 543 22.17 -29.18 -36.22
N HIS A 544 21.09 -29.72 -35.64
CA HIS A 544 20.52 -31.01 -36.09
C HIS A 544 20.08 -30.96 -37.55
N LEU A 545 19.44 -29.85 -37.99
CA LEU A 545 19.05 -29.67 -39.40
C LEU A 545 20.29 -29.54 -40.32
N ILE A 546 21.38 -28.96 -39.86
CA ILE A 546 22.61 -28.84 -40.65
C ILE A 546 23.28 -30.21 -40.86
N ILE A 547 23.35 -31.02 -39.81
CA ILE A 547 24.11 -32.27 -39.80
C ILE A 547 23.30 -33.42 -40.43
N ASP A 548 22.02 -33.55 -40.10
CA ASP A 548 21.20 -34.69 -40.46
C ASP A 548 20.40 -34.45 -41.77
N LYS A 549 20.74 -35.19 -42.84
CA LYS A 549 20.03 -35.13 -44.14
C LYS A 549 18.55 -35.54 -44.02
N ARG A 550 18.24 -36.49 -43.13
CA ARG A 550 16.86 -36.94 -42.90
C ARG A 550 16.04 -35.83 -42.23
N ALA A 551 16.62 -35.15 -41.26
CA ALA A 551 15.98 -34.00 -40.60
C ALA A 551 15.66 -32.89 -41.64
N ARG A 552 16.57 -32.59 -42.56
CA ARG A 552 16.33 -31.62 -43.65
C ARG A 552 15.18 -32.04 -44.56
N SER A 553 15.09 -33.33 -44.93
CA SER A 553 14.01 -33.86 -45.77
C SER A 553 12.63 -33.69 -45.05
N ILE A 554 12.57 -33.99 -43.76
CA ILE A 554 11.39 -33.75 -42.92
C ILE A 554 11.02 -32.27 -42.91
N MET A 555 12.01 -31.39 -42.70
CA MET A 555 11.79 -29.95 -42.72
C MET A 555 11.32 -29.40 -44.07
N ALA A 556 11.80 -29.95 -45.18
CA ALA A 556 11.32 -29.59 -46.51
C ALA A 556 9.83 -29.90 -46.68
N GLN A 557 9.36 -30.99 -46.08
CA GLN A 557 7.94 -31.37 -46.10
C GLN A 557 7.08 -30.48 -45.17
N MET A 558 7.71 -29.87 -44.10
CA MET A 558 7.06 -28.92 -43.22
C MET A 558 6.96 -27.49 -43.81
N THR A 559 7.56 -27.26 -44.99
CA THR A 559 7.42 -25.97 -45.67
C THR A 559 6.01 -25.81 -46.23
N PRO A 560 5.32 -24.67 -45.97
CA PRO A 560 4.00 -24.40 -46.50
C PRO A 560 3.97 -24.40 -48.03
N GLN A 561 2.94 -25.00 -48.63
CA GLN A 561 2.72 -25.12 -50.06
C GLN A 561 1.35 -24.57 -50.47
N LEU A 562 1.14 -24.20 -51.72
CA LEU A 562 -0.16 -23.75 -52.21
C LEU A 562 -1.27 -24.80 -52.04
N ARG A 563 -0.91 -26.07 -51.96
CA ARG A 563 -1.83 -27.16 -51.65
C ARG A 563 -2.44 -27.01 -50.26
N ASP A 564 -1.69 -26.53 -49.29
CA ASP A 564 -2.15 -26.38 -47.91
C ASP A 564 -3.35 -25.40 -47.79
N LEU A 565 -3.45 -24.43 -48.72
CA LEU A 565 -4.61 -23.54 -48.80
C LEU A 565 -5.86 -24.27 -49.28
N ARG A 566 -5.71 -25.21 -50.21
CA ARG A 566 -6.81 -26.07 -50.68
C ARG A 566 -7.22 -27.03 -49.56
N ASP A 567 -6.25 -27.68 -48.93
CA ASP A 567 -6.48 -28.58 -47.81
C ASP A 567 -7.23 -27.85 -46.65
N LEU A 568 -6.92 -26.58 -46.38
CA LEU A 568 -7.66 -25.73 -45.43
C LEU A 568 -9.09 -25.49 -45.88
N GLN A 569 -9.30 -25.12 -47.16
CA GLN A 569 -10.63 -24.83 -47.70
C GLN A 569 -11.50 -26.12 -47.70
N ASP A 570 -10.95 -27.26 -48.10
CA ASP A 570 -11.63 -28.54 -48.09
C ASP A 570 -12.00 -29.01 -46.68
N MET A 571 -11.09 -28.79 -45.69
CA MET A 571 -11.37 -29.11 -44.29
C MET A 571 -12.45 -28.19 -43.70
N LEU A 572 -12.43 -26.91 -44.00
CA LEU A 572 -13.50 -26.00 -43.57
C LEU A 572 -14.84 -26.39 -44.19
N SER A 573 -14.87 -26.74 -45.48
CA SER A 573 -16.08 -27.22 -46.18
C SER A 573 -16.61 -28.50 -45.54
N TYR A 574 -15.74 -29.42 -45.17
CA TYR A 574 -16.10 -30.65 -44.45
C TYR A 574 -16.65 -30.34 -43.06
N ASN A 575 -15.97 -29.49 -42.28
CA ASN A 575 -16.37 -29.14 -40.91
C ASN A 575 -17.70 -28.35 -40.87
N LEU A 576 -17.98 -27.55 -41.89
CA LEU A 576 -19.26 -26.85 -42.07
C LEU A 576 -20.39 -27.75 -42.60
N GLY A 577 -20.09 -29.02 -42.97
CA GLY A 577 -21.09 -29.95 -43.51
C GLY A 577 -21.42 -29.74 -44.99
N ILE A 578 -20.70 -28.90 -45.71
CA ILE A 578 -20.83 -28.65 -47.13
C ILE A 578 -20.34 -29.88 -47.90
N SER A 579 -19.22 -30.46 -47.46
CA SER A 579 -18.69 -31.72 -48.01
C SER A 579 -18.99 -32.88 -47.07
N SER A 580 -19.38 -34.03 -47.63
CA SER A 580 -19.66 -35.26 -46.88
C SER A 580 -18.40 -36.09 -46.60
N SER A 581 -17.35 -35.98 -47.40
CA SER A 581 -16.10 -36.71 -47.24
C SER A 581 -15.00 -35.89 -46.64
N ARG A 582 -14.26 -36.47 -45.67
CA ARG A 582 -13.09 -35.84 -45.09
C ARG A 582 -11.96 -35.79 -46.13
N PRO A 583 -11.30 -34.65 -46.36
CA PRO A 583 -10.21 -34.55 -47.31
C PRO A 583 -9.00 -35.38 -46.86
N THR A 584 -8.30 -35.97 -47.81
CA THR A 584 -7.02 -36.68 -47.59
C THR A 584 -5.90 -35.66 -47.48
N MET A 585 -5.24 -35.60 -46.32
CA MET A 585 -4.15 -34.67 -46.04
C MET A 585 -2.79 -35.23 -46.44
N SER A 586 -1.83 -34.35 -46.67
CA SER A 586 -0.41 -34.70 -46.76
C SER A 586 0.11 -35.27 -45.43
N GLU A 587 1.30 -35.90 -45.46
CA GLU A 587 1.93 -36.49 -44.26
C GLU A 587 2.03 -35.49 -43.10
N PHE A 588 2.37 -34.23 -43.40
CA PHE A 588 2.27 -33.10 -42.46
C PHE A 588 1.10 -32.22 -42.91
N THR A 589 0.13 -32.05 -42.03
CA THR A 589 -1.05 -31.24 -42.30
C THR A 589 -0.70 -29.74 -42.31
N TYR A 590 -1.52 -28.92 -42.98
CA TYR A 590 -1.37 -27.47 -42.99
C TYR A 590 -1.35 -26.89 -41.56
N VAL A 591 -2.07 -27.49 -40.59
CA VAL A 591 -2.08 -27.13 -39.18
C VAL A 591 -0.67 -27.21 -38.61
N GLN A 592 0.00 -28.36 -38.77
CA GLN A 592 1.35 -28.61 -38.25
C GLN A 592 2.40 -27.71 -38.91
N LYS A 593 2.27 -27.47 -40.21
CA LYS A 593 3.17 -26.58 -40.96
C LYS A 593 3.05 -25.15 -40.50
N MET A 594 1.83 -24.65 -40.28
CA MET A 594 1.59 -23.28 -39.79
C MET A 594 2.02 -23.12 -38.34
N GLU A 595 1.81 -24.12 -37.47
CA GLU A 595 2.33 -24.09 -36.09
C GLU A 595 3.86 -23.98 -36.05
N TYR A 596 4.53 -24.80 -36.85
CA TYR A 596 5.99 -24.78 -36.93
C TYR A 596 6.52 -23.43 -37.45
N LEU A 597 5.95 -22.93 -38.55
CA LEU A 597 6.34 -21.65 -39.12
C LEU A 597 6.10 -20.49 -38.14
N ALA A 598 4.94 -20.43 -37.50
CA ALA A 598 4.59 -19.41 -36.51
C ALA A 598 5.51 -19.47 -35.30
N PHE A 599 5.82 -20.68 -34.80
CA PHE A 599 6.75 -20.88 -33.71
C PHE A 599 8.16 -20.42 -34.05
N MET A 600 8.69 -20.77 -35.23
CA MET A 600 10.03 -20.35 -35.65
C MET A 600 10.13 -18.83 -35.82
N TRP A 601 9.13 -18.23 -36.49
CA TRP A 601 9.07 -16.79 -36.69
C TRP A 601 8.95 -16.04 -35.33
N GLY A 602 7.98 -16.45 -34.49
CA GLY A 602 7.77 -15.87 -33.17
C GLY A 602 9.02 -15.99 -32.29
N THR A 603 9.72 -17.13 -32.33
CA THR A 603 10.97 -17.32 -31.57
C THR A 603 12.06 -16.35 -32.04
N ILE A 604 12.19 -16.10 -33.33
CA ILE A 604 13.16 -15.11 -33.86
C ILE A 604 12.80 -13.70 -33.36
N VAL A 605 11.53 -13.30 -33.48
CA VAL A 605 11.07 -11.99 -33.01
C VAL A 605 11.29 -11.83 -31.50
N MET A 606 10.93 -12.85 -30.71
CA MET A 606 11.12 -12.86 -29.27
C MET A 606 12.59 -12.84 -28.85
N ALA A 607 13.45 -13.57 -29.55
CA ALA A 607 14.89 -13.59 -29.30
C ALA A 607 15.54 -12.24 -29.59
N LEU A 608 15.26 -11.65 -30.76
CA LEU A 608 15.83 -10.36 -31.16
C LEU A 608 15.35 -9.23 -30.22
N SER A 609 14.05 -9.14 -30.00
CA SER A 609 13.49 -8.13 -29.09
C SER A 609 13.95 -8.35 -27.65
N GLY A 610 13.97 -9.58 -27.17
CA GLY A 610 14.44 -9.97 -25.85
C GLY A 610 15.93 -9.65 -25.63
N PHE A 611 16.77 -9.83 -26.64
CA PHE A 611 18.19 -9.49 -26.61
C PHE A 611 18.38 -7.97 -26.46
N LEU A 612 17.65 -7.16 -27.22
CA LEU A 612 17.68 -5.70 -27.11
C LEU A 612 17.27 -5.24 -25.69
N LEU A 613 16.25 -5.89 -25.12
CA LEU A 613 15.75 -5.59 -23.77
C LEU A 613 16.72 -6.07 -22.67
N TRP A 614 17.36 -7.22 -22.87
CA TRP A 614 18.32 -7.75 -21.89
C TRP A 614 19.59 -6.89 -21.80
N PHE A 615 20.11 -6.45 -22.94
CA PHE A 615 21.29 -5.60 -23.03
C PHE A 615 20.92 -4.14 -23.28
N ASN A 616 19.91 -3.65 -22.54
CA ASN A 616 19.34 -2.31 -22.73
C ASN A 616 20.38 -1.19 -22.70
N THR A 617 21.37 -1.24 -21.81
CA THR A 617 22.47 -0.26 -21.74
C THR A 617 23.31 -0.26 -23.03
N LEU A 618 23.61 -1.45 -23.56
CA LEU A 618 24.35 -1.58 -24.82
C LEU A 618 23.50 -1.09 -26.01
N THR A 619 22.22 -1.51 -26.03
CA THR A 619 21.25 -1.07 -27.05
C THR A 619 21.16 0.44 -27.10
N LEU A 620 21.00 1.08 -25.94
CA LEU A 620 20.86 2.55 -25.84
C LEU A 620 22.16 3.30 -26.03
N ARG A 621 23.30 2.63 -25.99
CA ARG A 621 24.60 3.23 -26.35
C ARG A 621 24.75 3.45 -27.85
N TYR A 622 24.18 2.56 -28.66
CA TYR A 622 24.37 2.56 -30.12
C TYR A 622 23.09 2.87 -30.90
N LEU A 623 21.91 2.67 -30.29
CA LEU A 623 20.62 2.82 -30.93
C LEU A 623 19.74 3.82 -30.18
N PRO A 624 18.90 4.57 -30.87
CA PRO A 624 18.00 5.53 -30.24
C PRO A 624 16.91 4.81 -29.43
N LYS A 625 16.39 5.49 -28.41
CA LYS A 625 15.41 4.95 -27.45
C LYS A 625 14.17 4.30 -28.10
N TRP A 626 13.70 4.84 -29.24
CA TRP A 626 12.53 4.29 -29.91
C TRP A 626 12.69 2.82 -30.35
N VAL A 627 13.94 2.36 -30.55
CA VAL A 627 14.24 0.95 -30.85
C VAL A 627 13.92 0.07 -29.64
N LEU A 628 14.25 0.52 -28.45
CA LEU A 628 13.92 -0.19 -27.22
C LEU A 628 12.42 -0.19 -26.95
N ASP A 629 11.75 0.94 -27.21
CA ASP A 629 10.29 1.05 -27.10
C ASP A 629 9.60 0.11 -28.10
N ALA A 630 10.11 0.05 -29.36
CA ALA A 630 9.63 -0.88 -30.37
C ALA A 630 9.87 -2.35 -29.99
N ALA A 631 11.06 -2.67 -29.46
CA ALA A 631 11.38 -3.99 -28.95
C ALA A 631 10.46 -4.41 -27.81
N THR A 632 10.14 -3.49 -26.88
CA THR A 632 9.19 -3.73 -25.80
C THR A 632 7.79 -4.05 -26.33
N ALA A 633 7.30 -3.26 -27.28
CA ALA A 633 5.99 -3.49 -27.90
C ALA A 633 5.95 -4.83 -28.64
N LEU A 634 6.95 -5.12 -29.50
CA LEU A 634 7.07 -6.39 -30.20
C LEU A 634 7.09 -7.56 -29.23
N HIS A 635 7.96 -7.51 -28.21
CA HIS A 635 8.11 -8.60 -27.24
C HIS A 635 6.81 -8.89 -26.50
N TYR A 636 6.11 -7.85 -26.09
CA TYR A 636 4.84 -7.97 -25.34
C TYR A 636 3.71 -8.54 -26.22
N TYR A 637 3.48 -7.95 -27.39
CA TYR A 637 2.36 -8.39 -28.23
C TYR A 637 2.61 -9.75 -28.87
N GLU A 638 3.86 -10.06 -29.23
CA GLU A 638 4.23 -11.39 -29.71
C GLU A 638 4.07 -12.44 -28.60
N ALA A 639 4.42 -12.13 -27.36
CA ALA A 639 4.19 -13.03 -26.22
C ALA A 639 2.69 -13.34 -26.04
N ILE A 640 1.80 -12.37 -26.22
CA ILE A 640 0.35 -12.58 -26.19
C ILE A 640 -0.07 -13.51 -27.33
N LEU A 641 0.33 -13.19 -28.56
CA LEU A 641 -0.01 -13.98 -29.75
C LEU A 641 0.46 -15.42 -29.61
N ALA A 642 1.73 -15.62 -29.28
CA ALA A 642 2.33 -16.95 -29.11
C ALA A 642 1.64 -17.76 -27.99
N THR A 643 1.33 -17.12 -26.85
CA THR A 643 0.66 -17.79 -25.73
C THR A 643 -0.72 -18.29 -26.14
N PHE A 644 -1.55 -17.44 -26.74
CA PHE A 644 -2.89 -17.85 -27.17
C PHE A 644 -2.86 -18.83 -28.34
N ALA A 645 -1.91 -18.70 -29.26
CA ALA A 645 -1.74 -19.68 -30.33
C ALA A 645 -1.41 -21.07 -29.76
N ILE A 646 -0.51 -21.18 -28.81
CA ILE A 646 -0.20 -22.45 -28.15
C ILE A 646 -1.42 -22.98 -27.38
N LEU A 647 -2.09 -22.15 -26.59
CA LEU A 647 -3.23 -22.58 -25.76
C LEU A 647 -4.43 -23.03 -26.60
N ILE A 648 -4.75 -22.33 -27.70
CA ILE A 648 -5.94 -22.61 -28.50
C ILE A 648 -5.63 -23.63 -29.60
N TRP A 649 -4.58 -23.40 -30.37
CA TRP A 649 -4.31 -24.22 -31.54
C TRP A 649 -3.52 -25.49 -31.20
N HIS A 650 -2.36 -25.35 -30.59
CA HIS A 650 -1.48 -26.46 -30.26
C HIS A 650 -2.11 -27.42 -29.23
N MET A 651 -2.60 -26.86 -28.09
CA MET A 651 -3.20 -27.70 -27.03
C MET A 651 -4.46 -28.42 -27.52
N TYR A 652 -5.27 -27.80 -28.40
CA TYR A 652 -6.34 -28.53 -29.04
C TYR A 652 -5.80 -29.68 -29.87
N SER A 653 -4.85 -29.43 -30.76
CA SER A 653 -4.28 -30.44 -31.68
C SER A 653 -3.61 -31.61 -30.98
N VAL A 654 -3.13 -31.46 -29.74
CA VAL A 654 -2.34 -32.49 -29.02
C VAL A 654 -3.10 -33.12 -27.86
N VAL A 655 -4.03 -32.39 -27.23
CA VAL A 655 -4.71 -32.83 -25.98
C VAL A 655 -6.22 -32.93 -26.17
N PHE A 656 -6.87 -31.85 -26.62
CA PHE A 656 -8.33 -31.75 -26.61
C PHE A 656 -9.05 -32.24 -27.86
N ASN A 657 -8.29 -32.65 -28.88
CA ASN A 657 -8.89 -33.20 -30.10
C ASN A 657 -9.57 -34.55 -29.79
N PRO A 658 -10.87 -34.71 -30.09
CA PRO A 658 -11.60 -35.96 -29.81
C PRO A 658 -10.99 -37.21 -30.41
N ASP A 659 -10.23 -37.11 -31.52
CA ASP A 659 -9.57 -38.24 -32.15
C ASP A 659 -8.42 -38.84 -31.32
N ILE A 660 -7.77 -38.02 -30.47
CA ILE A 660 -6.55 -38.40 -29.73
C ILE A 660 -6.65 -38.23 -28.20
N TYR A 661 -7.80 -37.77 -27.72
CA TYR A 661 -8.01 -37.55 -26.28
C TYR A 661 -7.80 -38.83 -25.45
N PRO A 662 -7.11 -38.83 -24.29
CA PRO A 662 -6.68 -37.68 -23.52
C PRO A 662 -5.34 -37.05 -23.93
N MET A 663 -4.49 -37.73 -24.70
CA MET A 663 -3.22 -37.16 -25.22
C MET A 663 -2.51 -38.18 -26.11
N ASP A 664 -1.87 -37.74 -27.18
CA ASP A 664 -0.98 -38.54 -28.00
C ASP A 664 0.33 -38.87 -27.29
N ARG A 665 0.38 -39.99 -26.56
CA ARG A 665 1.53 -40.43 -25.77
C ARG A 665 2.77 -40.73 -26.60
N VAL A 666 2.61 -41.09 -27.90
CA VAL A 666 3.71 -41.44 -28.78
C VAL A 666 4.65 -40.27 -29.07
N ARG A 667 4.13 -39.05 -29.11
CA ARG A 667 4.93 -37.84 -29.37
C ARG A 667 5.74 -37.37 -28.15
N VAL A 668 5.37 -37.79 -26.94
CA VAL A 668 5.94 -37.29 -25.67
C VAL A 668 6.90 -38.30 -25.04
N SER A 669 6.79 -39.61 -25.35
CA SER A 669 7.61 -40.63 -24.72
C SER A 669 9.05 -40.63 -25.22
N LEU A 670 10.02 -40.46 -24.32
CA LEU A 670 11.45 -40.63 -24.59
C LEU A 670 11.88 -42.11 -24.66
N ALA A 671 11.05 -43.04 -24.17
CA ALA A 671 11.39 -44.45 -23.93
C ALA A 671 11.07 -45.41 -25.08
N ALA A 672 10.39 -44.98 -26.16
CA ALA A 672 9.79 -45.89 -27.13
C ALA A 672 10.72 -46.41 -28.25
N THR A 673 12.05 -46.38 -28.11
CA THR A 673 12.97 -46.73 -29.21
C THR A 673 13.76 -48.01 -29.05
N SER A 674 13.72 -48.72 -27.93
CA SER A 674 14.55 -49.95 -27.78
C SER A 674 13.79 -51.25 -27.97
N GLU A 675 12.48 -51.31 -27.73
CA GLU A 675 11.73 -52.56 -27.82
C GLU A 675 11.18 -52.86 -29.21
N ASN A 676 10.92 -51.85 -30.04
CA ASN A 676 10.35 -52.10 -31.40
C ASN A 676 11.39 -52.33 -32.50
N SER A 677 12.66 -51.93 -32.28
CA SER A 677 13.73 -52.34 -33.23
C SER A 677 14.05 -53.82 -33.15
N ALA A 678 13.83 -54.45 -32.00
CA ALA A 678 14.01 -55.89 -31.82
C ALA A 678 12.87 -56.70 -32.50
N ARG A 679 11.62 -56.21 -32.43
CA ARG A 679 10.46 -56.93 -33.07
C ARG A 679 10.43 -56.81 -34.57
N VAL A 680 10.93 -55.75 -35.18
CA VAL A 680 10.99 -55.58 -36.65
C VAL A 680 12.13 -56.40 -37.24
N SER A 681 13.22 -56.64 -36.53
CA SER A 681 14.29 -57.54 -36.97
C SER A 681 13.89 -59.04 -36.88
N GLU A 682 13.05 -59.41 -35.91
CA GLU A 682 12.51 -60.77 -35.77
C GLU A 682 11.46 -61.10 -36.82
N SER A 683 10.62 -60.16 -37.25
CA SER A 683 9.60 -60.39 -38.31
C SER A 683 10.14 -60.36 -39.76
N ALA A 684 11.38 -59.89 -39.95
CA ALA A 684 12.05 -59.89 -41.27
C ALA A 684 12.78 -61.21 -41.60
N ASP A 685 13.00 -62.04 -40.58
CA ASP A 685 13.74 -63.31 -40.74
C ASP A 685 12.85 -64.54 -40.90
N GLU A 686 11.54 -64.42 -40.76
CA GLU A 686 10.56 -65.47 -41.04
C GLU A 686 9.87 -65.30 -42.43
N ARG A 687 10.60 -65.38 -43.54
CA ARG A 687 10.02 -65.70 -44.80
C ARG A 687 10.31 -67.15 -45.14
N PRO A 688 9.26 -68.01 -45.33
CA PRO A 688 9.51 -69.37 -45.74
C PRO A 688 9.98 -69.41 -47.24
N LYS A 689 11.07 -70.12 -47.43
CA LYS A 689 11.57 -70.45 -48.79
C LYS A 689 10.64 -71.43 -49.46
N SER A 690 10.27 -71.11 -50.69
CA SER A 690 9.92 -71.90 -51.86
C SER A 690 9.22 -73.26 -51.70
N ALA A 691 8.06 -73.40 -52.35
CA ALA A 691 7.74 -74.67 -53.06
C ALA A 691 6.95 -74.34 -54.31
N THR A 692 7.44 -74.93 -55.38
CA THR A 692 7.07 -75.03 -56.77
C THR A 692 5.61 -75.36 -57.05
N SER A 693 5.05 -74.73 -58.10
CA SER A 693 3.87 -75.16 -58.91
C SER A 693 4.06 -76.56 -59.45
N PRO A 694 2.97 -77.36 -59.83
CA PRO A 694 2.12 -77.04 -60.98
C PRO A 694 0.66 -77.56 -60.94
N GLY A 695 -0.18 -77.06 -61.84
CA GLY A 695 -1.27 -77.84 -62.48
C GLY A 695 -2.72 -77.44 -62.22
N HIS A 696 -3.34 -76.84 -63.23
CA HIS A 696 -4.76 -76.78 -63.50
C HIS A 696 -5.33 -78.17 -63.67
N PRO A 697 -6.70 -78.47 -63.60
CA PRO A 697 -7.77 -77.82 -64.40
C PRO A 697 -9.16 -77.69 -63.69
N GLN A 698 -9.93 -76.76 -64.21
CA GLN A 698 -11.36 -76.63 -64.55
C GLN A 698 -12.44 -77.56 -63.94
N GLN A 699 -13.64 -76.93 -63.83
CA GLN A 699 -15.05 -77.37 -63.78
C GLN A 699 -15.66 -77.36 -62.38
N GLY A 700 -16.86 -76.87 -62.17
CA GLY A 700 -17.98 -76.43 -62.96
C GLY A 700 -19.12 -76.16 -62.00
N MET A 701 -19.98 -75.21 -62.36
CA MET A 701 -21.42 -75.07 -62.06
C MET A 701 -22.03 -75.93 -60.94
N ASP A 702 -22.88 -75.41 -60.07
CA ASP A 702 -24.22 -74.90 -60.33
C ASP A 702 -24.90 -74.52 -58.97
N PRO A 703 -25.99 -73.78 -58.97
CA PRO A 703 -26.52 -73.05 -57.83
C PRO A 703 -27.73 -73.79 -57.19
N ASN A 704 -28.29 -73.12 -56.17
CA ASN A 704 -29.57 -73.42 -55.54
C ASN A 704 -29.60 -74.35 -54.31
N ARG A 705 -30.02 -73.78 -53.24
CA ARG A 705 -31.20 -74.07 -52.40
C ARG A 705 -31.04 -73.21 -51.09
N LEU A 706 -31.91 -72.24 -50.90
CA LEU A 706 -33.26 -72.24 -50.34
C LEU A 706 -33.41 -73.05 -49.02
N ASP A 707 -33.86 -72.27 -48.11
CA ASP A 707 -34.92 -72.46 -47.12
C ASP A 707 -34.64 -72.90 -45.70
N GLU A 708 -35.29 -72.07 -44.95
CA GLU A 708 -36.10 -72.29 -43.74
C GLU A 708 -35.45 -72.44 -42.37
N ALA A 709 -35.84 -71.41 -41.58
CA ALA A 709 -36.74 -71.47 -40.41
C ALA A 709 -36.15 -72.20 -39.21
N ASP A 710 -36.25 -71.80 -38.07
CA ASP A 710 -37.39 -71.31 -37.27
C ASP A 710 -36.94 -71.04 -35.80
N THR A 711 -37.59 -70.07 -35.24
CA THR A 711 -38.09 -70.00 -33.85
C THR A 711 -37.18 -70.35 -32.68
N ALA A 712 -37.13 -69.48 -31.77
CA ALA A 712 -38.00 -69.15 -30.66
C ALA A 712 -37.29 -69.11 -29.29
N HIS A 713 -37.70 -68.17 -28.59
CA HIS A 713 -38.09 -68.13 -27.19
C HIS A 713 -37.10 -67.62 -26.11
N ASN A 714 -37.55 -66.55 -25.54
CA ASN A 714 -37.80 -66.25 -24.14
C ASN A 714 -36.58 -66.06 -23.26
N GLY A 715 -36.53 -65.11 -22.49
CA GLY A 715 -37.53 -64.29 -21.75
C GLY A 715 -36.91 -63.77 -20.51
N THR A 716 -37.45 -62.68 -20.10
CA THR A 716 -37.64 -62.21 -18.72
C THR A 716 -36.48 -61.51 -18.02
N THR A 717 -36.60 -60.22 -17.98
CA THR A 717 -37.06 -59.33 -16.87
C THR A 717 -36.14 -59.09 -15.70
N VAL A 718 -36.03 -57.85 -15.45
CA VAL A 718 -36.42 -57.09 -14.26
C VAL A 718 -35.34 -56.51 -13.38
N ASN A 719 -35.41 -55.20 -13.36
CA ASN A 719 -35.37 -54.24 -12.24
C ASN A 719 -34.00 -53.70 -11.74
N LYS A 720 -33.87 -52.39 -11.91
CA LYS A 720 -34.23 -51.29 -10.99
C LYS A 720 -33.34 -51.11 -9.76
N LYS A 721 -32.83 -50.00 -9.65
CA LYS A 721 -32.85 -48.89 -8.67
C LYS A 721 -31.48 -48.25 -8.62
N GLU A 722 -31.42 -46.98 -8.91
CA GLU A 722 -31.61 -45.77 -8.11
C GLU A 722 -30.52 -45.52 -7.04
N GLU A 723 -30.04 -44.34 -7.19
CA GLU A 723 -29.66 -43.34 -6.17
C GLU A 723 -28.25 -43.45 -5.55
N HIS A 724 -27.37 -42.52 -5.76
CA HIS A 724 -27.31 -41.18 -5.21
C HIS A 724 -26.40 -40.29 -6.06
#